data_5a51df2b4d625377aad893ffcd8d8c80
#
_entry.id   5a51df2b4d625377aad893ffcd8d8c80
#
_cell.length_a   1.000
_cell.length_b   1.000
_cell.length_c   1.000
_cell.angle_alpha   90.00
_cell.angle_beta   90.00
_cell.angle_gamma   90.00
#
_symmetry.space_group_name_H-M   'P 1'
#
loop_
_entity.id
_entity.type
_entity.pdbx_description
1 polymer ?
#
loop_
_entity_poly.entity_id
_entity_poly.type
_entity_poly.pdbx_seq_one_letter_code
_entity_poly.pdbx_strand_id
1 'polypeptide(L)'
;MIAVGLVILVVFLFLRNVRATLIPGVVVPVSLIGTFGVMYLLGYSLDNLSLMALTVATGFVVDDAVVVLENISRHIEEGMAPMKAARIGASEVAFTVLSMSVSLIAVFIPILLMGGIVGRLFREFAVTISIAIVISLVISLTTTPMMSAFLLKRRTRRLEKASAEASSPAEEAHAGGLLGRITNAYGASLSFSLRHSRIVMLILFAALCLNVYLFMIVPKGFFPTEDTGRLVGRIRADQGISFQLMKQKLSSFISVIQRDPAVETVVGFTGGSQTNSGFVFVQLKPLSEGRDPAAVITARLRQKLAHIPGATLFLTSPQDFRVGARQSNADYQYTLQSDDLSLLRSWVPKITDALAKRPELTDVNSDQDEGGLEIQLKIDRDTAARLGLKANQIDATLYDAFGQRQVSTIYNPLNQYHVIMEVAPQYWQNPESLRDIYISTSGGAIAGSQATNALAGNVVASGASAGAASATSSLEDAVRNQATNRIANSTHGGTSTGSAVSTGASTMVPLSAIARFEFGHTPTSVNHQGHFVATTISFSLPQGVSIGQATDVINQTMAQLHVPEDVHGGFAGTASAFSQSVANEPILVAAALVAVYLVLGILYESYVHPITILSTLPSAGIGALLALMMLGYDFSIIALIGVILLIGIVKKNAIMMIDVALHLERERGIHAREAIHHACVMRLRPILMTTMVAILAALPLALGTGDGAELRRPLGVSIIGGLIVSQALTLYTTPVVYLYLDRFRLWSAAQFRRYSDRMPRRRQAGGNR
;
A
#
# COMPACT_ATOMS: atom_id res chain seq x y z
N MET A 1 15.76 -14.53 -8.91
CA MET A 1 16.55 -15.55 -9.61
C MET A 1 15.79 -16.18 -10.79
N ILE A 2 14.55 -16.68 -10.61
CA ILE A 2 13.74 -17.28 -11.69
C ILE A 2 13.58 -16.29 -12.87
N ALA A 3 13.26 -15.04 -12.62
CA ALA A 3 13.13 -14.00 -13.64
C ALA A 3 14.42 -13.86 -14.49
N VAL A 4 15.58 -13.82 -13.85
CA VAL A 4 16.88 -13.72 -14.54
C VAL A 4 17.11 -14.97 -15.43
N GLY A 5 16.81 -16.16 -14.93
CA GLY A 5 16.92 -17.40 -15.70
C GLY A 5 16.02 -17.43 -16.94
N LEU A 6 14.75 -17.00 -16.78
CA LEU A 6 13.79 -16.92 -17.89
C LEU A 6 14.22 -15.90 -18.95
N VAL A 7 14.72 -14.74 -18.51
CA VAL A 7 15.23 -13.69 -19.39
C VAL A 7 16.41 -14.20 -20.22
N ILE A 8 17.40 -14.86 -19.58
CA ILE A 8 18.55 -15.44 -20.28
C ILE A 8 18.09 -16.52 -21.27
N LEU A 9 17.11 -17.33 -20.92
CA LEU A 9 16.53 -18.35 -21.80
C LEU A 9 15.94 -17.74 -23.07
N VAL A 10 15.16 -16.65 -22.95
CA VAL A 10 14.59 -15.95 -24.11
C VAL A 10 15.67 -15.40 -25.01
N VAL A 11 16.65 -14.70 -24.43
CA VAL A 11 17.77 -14.15 -25.19
C VAL A 11 18.49 -15.28 -25.95
N PHE A 12 18.69 -16.42 -25.32
CA PHE A 12 19.26 -17.61 -25.99
C PHE A 12 18.41 -18.12 -27.15
N LEU A 13 17.10 -18.20 -26.97
CA LEU A 13 16.16 -18.67 -27.99
C LEU A 13 16.21 -17.81 -29.27
N PHE A 14 16.30 -16.49 -29.11
CA PHE A 14 16.36 -15.53 -30.22
C PHE A 14 17.73 -15.45 -30.87
N LEU A 15 18.82 -15.41 -30.09
CA LEU A 15 20.19 -15.26 -30.60
C LEU A 15 20.80 -16.57 -31.07
N ARG A 16 20.34 -17.71 -30.53
CA ARG A 16 20.84 -19.09 -30.84
C ARG A 16 22.37 -19.19 -30.76
N ASN A 17 23.00 -18.40 -29.91
CA ASN A 17 24.44 -18.35 -29.75
C ASN A 17 24.81 -18.14 -28.27
N VAL A 18 25.39 -19.17 -27.65
CA VAL A 18 25.75 -19.16 -26.22
C VAL A 18 26.67 -17.94 -25.86
N ARG A 19 27.62 -17.62 -26.73
CA ARG A 19 28.56 -16.51 -26.49
C ARG A 19 27.86 -15.16 -26.50
N ALA A 20 26.90 -14.97 -27.41
CA ALA A 20 26.10 -13.77 -27.48
C ALA A 20 25.16 -13.68 -26.27
N THR A 21 24.60 -14.78 -25.79
CA THR A 21 23.71 -14.85 -24.61
C THR A 21 24.48 -14.59 -23.31
N LEU A 22 25.75 -14.96 -23.25
CA LEU A 22 26.56 -14.69 -22.04
C LEU A 22 26.71 -13.17 -21.75
N ILE A 23 26.65 -12.32 -22.77
CA ILE A 23 26.82 -10.87 -22.62
C ILE A 23 25.69 -10.27 -21.77
N PRO A 24 24.40 -10.38 -22.13
CA PRO A 24 23.33 -9.94 -21.26
C PRO A 24 23.28 -10.73 -19.92
N GLY A 25 23.71 -11.98 -19.91
CA GLY A 25 23.81 -12.81 -18.71
C GLY A 25 24.77 -12.28 -17.65
N VAL A 26 25.80 -11.52 -18.05
CA VAL A 26 26.73 -10.83 -17.13
C VAL A 26 26.23 -9.41 -16.78
N VAL A 27 25.63 -8.72 -17.74
CA VAL A 27 25.13 -7.35 -17.54
C VAL A 27 24.09 -7.28 -16.42
N VAL A 28 23.17 -8.25 -16.33
CA VAL A 28 22.09 -8.25 -15.33
C VAL A 28 22.63 -8.35 -13.90
N PRO A 29 23.42 -9.36 -13.51
CA PRO A 29 23.96 -9.43 -12.16
C PRO A 29 24.77 -8.20 -11.77
N VAL A 30 25.62 -7.69 -12.68
CA VAL A 30 26.46 -6.52 -12.41
C VAL A 30 25.61 -5.27 -12.18
N SER A 31 24.56 -5.08 -12.98
CA SER A 31 23.64 -3.94 -12.79
C SER A 31 22.86 -4.05 -11.49
N LEU A 32 22.40 -5.25 -11.13
CA LEU A 32 21.68 -5.45 -9.86
C LEU A 32 22.59 -5.23 -8.64
N ILE A 33 23.83 -5.77 -8.68
CA ILE A 33 24.82 -5.54 -7.61
C ILE A 33 25.11 -4.05 -7.47
N GLY A 34 25.31 -3.35 -8.60
CA GLY A 34 25.49 -1.89 -8.59
C GLY A 34 24.28 -1.17 -7.98
N THR A 35 23.07 -1.63 -8.27
CA THR A 35 21.84 -1.06 -7.69
C THR A 35 21.80 -1.24 -6.18
N PHE A 36 22.14 -2.44 -5.66
CA PHE A 36 22.26 -2.67 -4.21
C PHE A 36 23.28 -1.73 -3.55
N GLY A 37 24.41 -1.47 -4.21
CA GLY A 37 25.41 -0.53 -3.71
C GLY A 37 24.87 0.89 -3.55
N VAL A 38 24.10 1.38 -4.54
CA VAL A 38 23.51 2.73 -4.46
C VAL A 38 22.35 2.76 -3.46
N MET A 39 21.51 1.71 -3.37
CA MET A 39 20.46 1.59 -2.34
C MET A 39 21.06 1.68 -0.94
N TYR A 40 22.18 0.99 -0.69
CA TYR A 40 22.90 1.06 0.57
C TYR A 40 23.38 2.49 0.90
N LEU A 41 23.93 3.20 -0.08
CA LEU A 41 24.37 4.59 0.08
C LEU A 41 23.22 5.56 0.37
N LEU A 42 22.01 5.27 -0.14
CA LEU A 42 20.80 6.06 0.10
C LEU A 42 20.06 5.66 1.39
N GLY A 43 20.52 4.63 2.10
CA GLY A 43 19.88 4.14 3.32
C GLY A 43 18.57 3.38 3.08
N TYR A 44 18.37 2.84 1.86
CA TYR A 44 17.18 2.05 1.54
C TYR A 44 17.33 0.60 2.00
N SER A 45 16.24 0.04 2.51
CA SER A 45 16.16 -1.35 2.95
C SER A 45 15.75 -2.30 1.82
N LEU A 46 15.96 -3.60 2.03
CA LEU A 46 15.43 -4.64 1.15
C LEU A 46 14.05 -5.06 1.67
N ASP A 47 13.02 -4.46 1.13
CA ASP A 47 11.63 -4.76 1.41
C ASP A 47 10.91 -5.39 0.21
N ASN A 48 9.63 -5.72 0.37
CA ASN A 48 8.83 -6.30 -0.71
C ASN A 48 8.75 -5.38 -1.93
N LEU A 49 8.69 -4.05 -1.75
CA LEU A 49 8.56 -3.09 -2.85
C LEU A 49 9.87 -2.94 -3.61
N SER A 50 11.01 -2.85 -2.91
CA SER A 50 12.33 -2.79 -3.51
C SER A 50 12.68 -4.07 -4.28
N LEU A 51 12.30 -5.25 -3.74
CA LEU A 51 12.46 -6.54 -4.44
C LEU A 51 11.57 -6.66 -5.68
N MET A 52 10.34 -6.13 -5.63
CA MET A 52 9.47 -6.02 -6.81
C MET A 52 10.09 -5.10 -7.86
N ALA A 53 10.65 -3.94 -7.44
CA ALA A 53 11.35 -3.01 -8.31
C ALA A 53 12.53 -3.69 -9.02
N LEU A 54 13.37 -4.41 -8.29
CA LEU A 54 14.51 -5.15 -8.83
C LEU A 54 14.09 -6.26 -9.79
N THR A 55 12.99 -6.97 -9.48
CA THR A 55 12.46 -8.01 -10.36
C THR A 55 12.01 -7.43 -11.69
N VAL A 56 11.29 -6.32 -11.69
CA VAL A 56 10.88 -5.61 -12.91
C VAL A 56 12.10 -5.03 -13.62
N ALA A 57 13.07 -4.47 -12.87
CA ALA A 57 14.29 -3.91 -13.42
C ALA A 57 15.12 -4.93 -14.20
N THR A 58 15.06 -6.25 -13.86
CA THR A 58 15.77 -7.28 -14.64
C THR A 58 15.37 -7.29 -16.11
N GLY A 59 14.08 -7.04 -16.42
CA GLY A 59 13.60 -6.93 -17.79
C GLY A 59 14.16 -5.71 -18.51
N PHE A 60 14.23 -4.56 -17.85
CA PHE A 60 14.73 -3.32 -18.43
C PHE A 60 16.25 -3.32 -18.66
N VAL A 61 16.97 -3.90 -17.70
CA VAL A 61 18.44 -3.97 -17.72
C VAL A 61 18.91 -4.80 -18.93
N VAL A 62 18.23 -5.89 -19.24
CA VAL A 62 18.57 -6.72 -20.40
C VAL A 62 18.28 -6.03 -21.72
N ASP A 63 17.23 -5.24 -21.75
CA ASP A 63 16.74 -4.59 -22.95
C ASP A 63 17.79 -3.71 -23.64
N ASP A 64 18.48 -2.86 -22.87
CA ASP A 64 19.51 -1.96 -23.41
C ASP A 64 20.70 -2.74 -23.95
N ALA A 65 21.16 -3.76 -23.22
CA ALA A 65 22.22 -4.63 -23.66
C ALA A 65 21.87 -5.42 -24.93
N VAL A 66 20.64 -5.87 -25.07
CA VAL A 66 20.14 -6.59 -26.24
C VAL A 66 20.11 -5.72 -27.49
N VAL A 67 19.65 -4.47 -27.38
CA VAL A 67 19.63 -3.53 -28.53
C VAL A 67 21.04 -3.24 -29.04
N VAL A 68 21.98 -2.98 -28.13
CA VAL A 68 23.40 -2.76 -28.48
C VAL A 68 24.02 -4.01 -29.10
N LEU A 69 23.81 -5.18 -28.48
CA LEU A 69 24.36 -6.45 -28.94
C LEU A 69 23.83 -6.84 -30.33
N GLU A 70 22.53 -6.65 -30.56
CA GLU A 70 21.90 -6.98 -31.84
C GLU A 70 22.44 -6.10 -32.97
N ASN A 71 22.60 -4.80 -32.74
CA ASN A 71 23.17 -3.90 -33.72
C ASN A 71 24.64 -4.25 -34.05
N ILE A 72 25.43 -4.59 -33.03
CA ILE A 72 26.82 -5.04 -33.23
C ILE A 72 26.83 -6.37 -33.99
N SER A 73 25.96 -7.31 -33.64
CA SER A 73 25.88 -8.63 -34.31
C SER A 73 25.53 -8.49 -35.79
N ARG A 74 24.63 -7.56 -36.13
CA ARG A 74 24.29 -7.24 -37.52
C ARG A 74 25.51 -6.82 -38.34
N HIS A 75 26.31 -5.86 -37.81
CA HIS A 75 27.55 -5.45 -38.49
C HIS A 75 28.59 -6.56 -38.62
N ILE A 76 28.65 -7.49 -37.66
CA ILE A 76 29.51 -8.68 -37.76
C ILE A 76 28.99 -9.67 -38.85
N GLU A 77 27.66 -9.83 -38.95
CA GLU A 77 27.01 -10.62 -39.99
C GLU A 77 27.23 -10.01 -41.39
N GLU A 78 27.26 -8.68 -41.50
CA GLU A 78 27.63 -7.91 -42.71
C GLU A 78 29.12 -8.01 -43.05
N GLY A 79 29.94 -8.73 -42.25
CA GLY A 79 31.33 -9.03 -42.53
C GLY A 79 32.39 -8.11 -41.89
N MET A 80 31.98 -7.16 -41.06
CA MET A 80 32.94 -6.30 -40.33
C MET A 80 33.72 -7.07 -39.27
N ALA A 81 34.95 -6.61 -39.00
CA ALA A 81 35.75 -7.14 -37.89
C ALA A 81 35.09 -6.82 -36.55
N PRO A 82 35.04 -7.75 -35.56
CA PRO A 82 34.29 -7.59 -34.30
C PRO A 82 34.60 -6.29 -33.53
N MET A 83 35.89 -5.87 -33.47
CA MET A 83 36.28 -4.65 -32.81
C MET A 83 35.74 -3.39 -33.53
N LYS A 84 35.75 -3.36 -34.86
CA LYS A 84 35.21 -2.26 -35.67
C LYS A 84 33.67 -2.24 -35.60
N ALA A 85 33.04 -3.42 -35.69
CA ALA A 85 31.59 -3.58 -35.56
C ALA A 85 31.10 -3.13 -34.17
N ALA A 86 31.82 -3.46 -33.10
CA ALA A 86 31.48 -3.04 -31.76
C ALA A 86 31.52 -1.53 -31.59
N ARG A 87 32.57 -0.86 -32.13
CA ARG A 87 32.72 0.60 -32.08
C ARG A 87 31.61 1.32 -32.87
N ILE A 88 31.40 0.92 -34.13
CA ILE A 88 30.39 1.55 -35.00
C ILE A 88 28.98 1.22 -34.51
N GLY A 89 28.67 -0.05 -34.26
CA GLY A 89 27.36 -0.48 -33.85
C GLY A 89 26.92 0.09 -32.50
N ALA A 90 27.86 0.31 -31.56
CA ALA A 90 27.55 0.96 -30.30
C ALA A 90 27.29 2.46 -30.49
N SER A 91 28.07 3.15 -31.30
CA SER A 91 27.90 4.59 -31.55
C SER A 91 26.59 4.91 -32.28
N GLU A 92 26.14 4.08 -33.20
CA GLU A 92 24.88 4.25 -33.92
C GLU A 92 23.66 4.22 -33.01
N VAL A 93 23.67 3.35 -31.99
CA VAL A 93 22.51 3.16 -31.10
C VAL A 93 22.67 3.89 -29.77
N ALA A 94 23.79 4.52 -29.49
CA ALA A 94 24.06 5.16 -28.20
C ALA A 94 23.02 6.23 -27.86
N PHE A 95 22.66 7.09 -28.82
CA PHE A 95 21.65 8.13 -28.63
C PHE A 95 20.25 7.53 -28.43
N THR A 96 19.91 6.50 -29.19
CA THR A 96 18.62 5.81 -29.06
C THR A 96 18.47 5.17 -27.69
N VAL A 97 19.51 4.46 -27.19
CA VAL A 97 19.52 3.82 -25.86
C VAL A 97 19.46 4.88 -24.76
N LEU A 98 20.23 5.98 -24.87
CA LEU A 98 20.16 7.10 -23.95
C LEU A 98 18.75 7.71 -23.89
N SER A 99 18.15 7.95 -25.06
CA SER A 99 16.80 8.52 -25.18
C SER A 99 15.73 7.61 -24.54
N MET A 100 15.84 6.29 -24.76
CA MET A 100 14.96 5.31 -24.15
C MET A 100 15.08 5.31 -22.63
N SER A 101 16.31 5.25 -22.09
CA SER A 101 16.56 5.19 -20.65
C SER A 101 16.15 6.48 -19.94
N VAL A 102 16.51 7.67 -20.47
CA VAL A 102 16.10 8.97 -19.89
C VAL A 102 14.58 9.14 -19.92
N SER A 103 13.95 8.79 -21.04
CA SER A 103 12.50 8.88 -21.12
C SER A 103 11.80 7.87 -20.19
N LEU A 104 12.40 6.71 -19.92
CA LEU A 104 11.87 5.71 -18.98
C LEU A 104 11.93 6.24 -17.54
N ILE A 105 13.04 6.89 -17.15
CA ILE A 105 13.19 7.52 -15.84
C ILE A 105 12.17 8.67 -15.68
N ALA A 106 11.90 9.44 -16.72
CA ALA A 106 10.94 10.54 -16.70
C ALA A 106 9.52 10.10 -16.29
N VAL A 107 9.13 8.87 -16.56
CA VAL A 107 7.83 8.31 -16.15
C VAL A 107 7.70 8.24 -14.62
N PHE A 108 8.80 8.09 -13.90
CA PHE A 108 8.79 7.97 -12.44
C PHE A 108 8.81 9.32 -11.72
N ILE A 109 9.08 10.44 -12.43
CA ILE A 109 9.12 11.78 -11.82
C ILE A 109 7.82 12.11 -11.06
N PRO A 110 6.60 11.87 -11.59
CA PRO A 110 5.36 12.13 -10.84
C PRO A 110 5.23 11.30 -9.58
N ILE A 111 5.70 10.05 -9.58
CA ILE A 111 5.70 9.18 -8.39
C ILE A 111 6.66 9.76 -7.33
N LEU A 112 7.81 10.26 -7.73
CA LEU A 112 8.78 10.90 -6.82
C LEU A 112 8.24 12.18 -6.18
N LEU A 113 7.35 12.88 -6.87
CA LEU A 113 6.71 14.12 -6.41
C LEU A 113 5.40 13.86 -5.65
N MET A 114 4.94 12.62 -5.61
CA MET A 114 3.71 12.24 -4.92
C MET A 114 3.86 12.42 -3.41
N GLY A 115 2.90 13.11 -2.79
CA GLY A 115 2.82 13.30 -1.35
C GLY A 115 2.12 12.13 -0.63
N GLY A 116 2.00 12.29 0.71
CA GLY A 116 1.28 11.32 1.54
C GLY A 116 2.04 10.02 1.81
N ILE A 117 1.33 9.05 2.39
CA ILE A 117 1.90 7.73 2.76
C ILE A 117 2.25 6.92 1.52
N VAL A 118 1.37 6.92 0.54
CA VAL A 118 1.54 6.21 -0.74
C VAL A 118 2.78 6.71 -1.48
N GLY A 119 2.97 8.05 -1.55
CA GLY A 119 4.15 8.63 -2.17
C GLY A 119 5.47 8.24 -1.48
N ARG A 120 5.47 8.13 -0.15
CA ARG A 120 6.66 7.67 0.60
C ARG A 120 7.00 6.22 0.28
N LEU A 121 6.00 5.35 0.25
CA LEU A 121 6.19 3.92 -0.07
C LEU A 121 6.75 3.73 -1.48
N PHE A 122 6.17 4.41 -2.47
CA PHE A 122 6.56 4.22 -3.86
C PHE A 122 7.76 5.04 -4.31
N ARG A 123 8.22 6.01 -3.51
CA ARG A 123 9.47 6.73 -3.78
C ARG A 123 10.65 5.78 -3.84
N GLU A 124 10.75 4.85 -2.89
CA GLU A 124 11.84 3.87 -2.84
C GLU A 124 11.80 2.95 -4.06
N PHE A 125 10.62 2.45 -4.43
CA PHE A 125 10.40 1.69 -5.66
C PHE A 125 10.86 2.45 -6.91
N ALA A 126 10.41 3.69 -7.09
CA ALA A 126 10.71 4.51 -8.26
C ALA A 126 12.22 4.86 -8.36
N VAL A 127 12.85 5.18 -7.23
CA VAL A 127 14.29 5.46 -7.16
C VAL A 127 15.09 4.21 -7.47
N THR A 128 14.74 3.06 -6.90
CA THR A 128 15.44 1.78 -7.13
C THR A 128 15.43 1.39 -8.61
N ILE A 129 14.27 1.49 -9.28
CA ILE A 129 14.19 1.22 -10.73
C ILE A 129 15.01 2.25 -11.52
N SER A 130 14.91 3.54 -11.18
CA SER A 130 15.65 4.59 -11.88
C SER A 130 17.16 4.40 -11.78
N ILE A 131 17.66 4.02 -10.61
CA ILE A 131 19.08 3.68 -10.40
C ILE A 131 19.48 2.47 -11.24
N ALA A 132 18.68 1.41 -11.25
CA ALA A 132 18.94 0.21 -12.03
C ALA A 132 19.04 0.53 -13.53
N ILE A 133 18.17 1.42 -14.04
CA ILE A 133 18.19 1.88 -15.44
C ILE A 133 19.46 2.69 -15.72
N VAL A 134 19.86 3.63 -14.85
CA VAL A 134 21.08 4.42 -15.04
C VAL A 134 22.32 3.52 -15.07
N ILE A 135 22.43 2.59 -14.12
CA ILE A 135 23.55 1.64 -14.07
C ILE A 135 23.56 0.75 -15.31
N SER A 136 22.39 0.25 -15.72
CA SER A 136 22.23 -0.54 -16.94
C SER A 136 22.69 0.21 -18.18
N LEU A 137 22.28 1.47 -18.32
CA LEU A 137 22.70 2.33 -19.43
C LEU A 137 24.23 2.41 -19.54
N VAL A 138 24.90 2.69 -18.41
CA VAL A 138 26.38 2.77 -18.37
C VAL A 138 27.01 1.42 -18.75
N ILE A 139 26.53 0.32 -18.18
CA ILE A 139 27.07 -1.01 -18.45
C ILE A 139 26.78 -1.44 -19.89
N SER A 140 25.60 -1.16 -20.42
CA SER A 140 25.22 -1.51 -21.79
C SER A 140 26.01 -0.74 -22.84
N LEU A 141 26.43 0.50 -22.57
CA LEU A 141 27.24 1.29 -23.49
C LEU A 141 28.75 1.06 -23.34
N THR A 142 29.20 0.42 -22.26
CA THR A 142 30.63 0.15 -21.99
C THR A 142 30.96 -1.33 -22.06
N THR A 143 30.34 -2.14 -21.19
CA THR A 143 30.67 -3.57 -21.05
C THR A 143 30.14 -4.38 -22.22
N THR A 144 28.92 -4.10 -22.73
CA THR A 144 28.34 -4.86 -23.84
C THR A 144 29.17 -4.76 -25.12
N PRO A 145 29.61 -3.56 -25.60
CA PRO A 145 30.48 -3.45 -26.76
C PRO A 145 31.83 -4.14 -26.53
N MET A 146 32.41 -3.96 -25.34
CA MET A 146 33.68 -4.58 -24.99
C MET A 146 33.60 -6.11 -25.07
N MET A 147 32.61 -6.71 -24.38
CA MET A 147 32.41 -8.18 -24.42
C MET A 147 32.08 -8.67 -25.83
N SER A 148 31.31 -7.90 -26.62
CA SER A 148 30.98 -8.23 -28.01
C SER A 148 32.22 -8.30 -28.89
N ALA A 149 33.16 -7.36 -28.71
CA ALA A 149 34.40 -7.34 -29.44
C ALA A 149 35.32 -8.54 -29.19
N PHE A 150 35.30 -9.07 -27.93
CA PHE A 150 36.14 -10.21 -27.53
C PHE A 150 35.48 -11.57 -27.71
N LEU A 151 34.17 -11.69 -27.45
CA LEU A 151 33.47 -12.99 -27.45
C LEU A 151 32.90 -13.38 -28.81
N LEU A 152 32.50 -12.39 -29.64
CA LEU A 152 31.91 -12.68 -30.94
C LEU A 152 33.00 -12.92 -31.99
N LYS A 153 32.84 -13.97 -32.80
CA LYS A 153 33.80 -14.34 -33.87
C LYS A 153 33.20 -14.03 -35.25
N ARG A 154 34.02 -13.56 -36.16
CA ARG A 154 33.68 -13.38 -37.58
C ARG A 154 33.25 -14.72 -38.19
N ARG A 155 32.08 -14.77 -38.79
CA ARG A 155 31.52 -16.00 -39.42
C ARG A 155 31.96 -16.09 -40.89
N THR A 156 33.24 -16.23 -41.11
CA THR A 156 33.91 -16.03 -42.42
C THR A 156 33.96 -17.28 -43.35
N ARG A 157 33.22 -18.34 -43.14
CA ARG A 157 33.51 -19.53 -43.96
C ARG A 157 32.33 -20.25 -44.63
N ARG A 158 31.11 -19.77 -44.53
CA ARG A 158 29.95 -20.44 -45.19
C ARG A 158 29.24 -19.60 -46.24
N LEU A 159 29.47 -18.28 -46.29
CA LEU A 159 28.84 -17.40 -47.26
C LEU A 159 29.62 -17.23 -48.56
N GLU A 160 30.96 -17.46 -48.57
CA GLU A 160 31.75 -17.42 -49.81
C GLU A 160 31.42 -18.58 -50.78
N LYS A 161 30.82 -19.68 -50.31
CA LYS A 161 30.37 -20.80 -51.16
C LYS A 161 28.93 -20.66 -51.68
N ALA A 162 28.09 -19.84 -50.99
CA ALA A 162 26.71 -19.63 -51.41
C ALA A 162 26.52 -18.37 -52.29
N SER A 163 27.45 -17.40 -52.20
CA SER A 163 27.42 -16.18 -53.01
C SER A 163 28.07 -16.33 -54.39
N ALA A 164 28.72 -17.43 -54.68
CA ALA A 164 29.26 -17.72 -56.01
C ALA A 164 28.21 -18.31 -56.98
N GLU A 165 27.03 -18.69 -56.51
CA GLU A 165 25.96 -19.30 -57.33
C GLU A 165 24.65 -18.52 -57.45
N ALA A 166 24.53 -17.31 -56.84
CA ALA A 166 23.31 -16.52 -56.92
C ALA A 166 23.59 -15.10 -57.45
N SER A 167 23.51 -14.97 -58.76
CA SER A 167 23.43 -13.67 -59.47
C SER A 167 21.99 -13.18 -59.51
N SER A 168 21.51 -12.45 -58.50
CA SER A 168 20.51 -11.40 -58.61
C SER A 168 20.38 -10.64 -57.30
N PRO A 169 20.33 -9.28 -57.32
CA PRO A 169 20.39 -8.42 -56.10
C PRO A 169 19.06 -8.26 -55.33
N ALA A 170 18.07 -9.09 -55.61
CA ALA A 170 16.72 -8.96 -55.04
C ALA A 170 16.32 -10.07 -54.05
N GLU A 171 17.16 -11.03 -53.73
CA GLU A 171 16.84 -12.20 -52.91
C GLU A 171 17.86 -12.46 -51.78
N GLU A 172 18.40 -11.44 -51.15
CA GLU A 172 18.97 -11.55 -49.80
C GLU A 172 17.87 -11.69 -48.75
N ALA A 173 16.80 -12.39 -49.07
CA ALA A 173 15.80 -12.84 -48.17
C ALA A 173 16.33 -13.99 -47.31
N HIS A 174 16.67 -13.71 -46.14
CA HIS A 174 16.79 -14.57 -44.96
C HIS A 174 16.31 -15.99 -45.19
N ALA A 175 17.24 -16.90 -45.44
CA ALA A 175 17.00 -18.32 -45.60
C ALA A 175 16.19 -18.91 -44.43
N GLY A 176 15.02 -19.42 -44.75
CA GLY A 176 14.42 -20.64 -44.23
C GLY A 176 14.34 -20.88 -42.72
N GLY A 177 13.83 -19.95 -41.91
CA GLY A 177 13.50 -20.21 -40.53
C GLY A 177 12.14 -19.61 -40.13
N LEU A 178 11.56 -20.05 -39.00
CA LEU A 178 10.29 -19.56 -38.49
C LEU A 178 10.26 -17.98 -38.39
N LEU A 179 11.37 -17.39 -37.94
CA LEU A 179 11.55 -15.95 -37.89
C LEU A 179 11.47 -15.25 -39.24
N GLY A 180 12.05 -15.79 -40.29
CA GLY A 180 11.94 -15.25 -41.64
C GLY A 180 10.50 -15.26 -42.17
N ARG A 181 9.75 -16.33 -41.88
CA ARG A 181 8.32 -16.42 -42.22
C ARG A 181 7.49 -15.36 -41.49
N ILE A 182 7.77 -15.15 -40.18
CA ILE A 182 7.12 -14.13 -39.36
C ILE A 182 7.41 -12.72 -39.91
N THR A 183 8.68 -12.45 -40.25
CA THR A 183 9.09 -11.12 -40.79
C THR A 183 8.40 -10.82 -42.14
N ASN A 184 8.36 -11.81 -43.04
CA ASN A 184 7.69 -11.66 -44.35
C ASN A 184 6.17 -11.50 -44.19
N ALA A 185 5.54 -12.30 -43.32
CA ALA A 185 4.12 -12.18 -43.03
C ALA A 185 3.79 -10.79 -42.41
N TYR A 186 4.64 -10.31 -41.50
CA TYR A 186 4.51 -8.97 -40.93
C TYR A 186 4.67 -7.88 -41.98
N GLY A 187 5.66 -7.93 -42.84
CA GLY A 187 5.87 -6.97 -43.93
C GLY A 187 4.65 -6.88 -44.87
N ALA A 188 4.06 -8.02 -45.22
CA ALA A 188 2.84 -8.07 -46.03
C ALA A 188 1.63 -7.46 -45.29
N SER A 189 1.42 -7.85 -44.02
CA SER A 189 0.32 -7.31 -43.21
C SER A 189 0.48 -5.81 -42.91
N LEU A 190 1.70 -5.33 -42.68
CA LEU A 190 2.02 -3.92 -42.50
C LEU A 190 1.71 -3.11 -43.77
N SER A 191 2.07 -3.63 -44.97
CA SER A 191 1.74 -3.00 -46.24
C SER A 191 0.23 -2.85 -46.43
N PHE A 192 -0.55 -3.88 -46.02
CA PHE A 192 -2.02 -3.82 -46.00
C PHE A 192 -2.53 -2.73 -45.05
N SER A 193 -1.98 -2.65 -43.82
CA SER A 193 -2.36 -1.63 -42.82
C SER A 193 -2.05 -0.19 -43.28
N LEU A 194 -0.88 0.01 -43.89
CA LEU A 194 -0.51 1.32 -44.48
C LEU A 194 -1.38 1.72 -45.65
N ARG A 195 -1.95 0.76 -46.39
CA ARG A 195 -2.92 1.01 -47.46
C ARG A 195 -4.29 1.39 -46.92
N HIS A 196 -4.72 0.75 -45.81
CA HIS A 196 -6.01 0.98 -45.16
C HIS A 196 -5.87 1.82 -43.89
N SER A 197 -5.08 2.89 -43.94
CA SER A 197 -4.72 3.74 -42.81
C SER A 197 -5.92 4.32 -42.04
N ARG A 198 -7.06 4.56 -42.73
CA ARG A 198 -8.30 5.06 -42.07
C ARG A 198 -8.90 4.04 -41.10
N ILE A 199 -8.85 2.73 -41.44
CA ILE A 199 -9.35 1.65 -40.59
C ILE A 199 -8.48 1.57 -39.32
N VAL A 200 -7.15 1.65 -39.48
CA VAL A 200 -6.23 1.62 -38.32
C VAL A 200 -6.44 2.81 -37.39
N MET A 201 -6.70 4.02 -37.94
CA MET A 201 -7.03 5.19 -37.11
C MET A 201 -8.38 5.03 -36.39
N LEU A 202 -9.38 4.40 -37.01
CA LEU A 202 -10.65 4.09 -36.37
C LEU A 202 -10.46 3.09 -35.22
N ILE A 203 -9.62 2.04 -35.40
CA ILE A 203 -9.25 1.07 -34.36
C ILE A 203 -8.55 1.79 -33.21
N LEU A 204 -7.63 2.71 -33.47
CA LEU A 204 -6.94 3.48 -32.44
C LEU A 204 -7.93 4.36 -31.65
N PHE A 205 -8.87 5.01 -32.32
CA PHE A 205 -9.90 5.81 -31.66
C PHE A 205 -10.85 4.93 -30.82
N ALA A 206 -11.28 3.80 -31.36
CA ALA A 206 -12.07 2.83 -30.60
C ALA A 206 -11.32 2.29 -29.39
N ALA A 207 -10.01 2.05 -29.52
CA ALA A 207 -9.15 1.66 -28.41
C ALA A 207 -9.09 2.74 -27.33
N LEU A 208 -8.99 4.02 -27.68
CA LEU A 208 -9.02 5.12 -26.72
C LEU A 208 -10.35 5.17 -25.95
N CYS A 209 -11.47 5.08 -26.66
CA CYS A 209 -12.80 5.04 -26.04
C CYS A 209 -12.97 3.82 -25.12
N LEU A 210 -12.51 2.66 -25.57
CA LEU A 210 -12.54 1.42 -24.75
C LEU A 210 -11.69 1.55 -23.50
N ASN A 211 -10.52 2.18 -23.58
CA ASN A 211 -9.65 2.40 -22.42
C ASN A 211 -10.36 3.24 -21.34
N VAL A 212 -10.99 4.35 -21.74
CA VAL A 212 -11.77 5.20 -20.82
C VAL A 212 -12.94 4.41 -20.22
N TYR A 213 -13.66 3.66 -21.01
CA TYR A 213 -14.78 2.85 -20.56
C TYR A 213 -14.35 1.79 -19.54
N LEU A 214 -13.28 1.04 -19.82
CA LEU A 214 -12.74 0.03 -18.90
C LEU A 214 -12.25 0.65 -17.59
N PHE A 215 -11.60 1.82 -17.66
CA PHE A 215 -11.15 2.53 -16.47
C PHE A 215 -12.29 2.99 -15.57
N MET A 216 -13.46 3.30 -16.14
CA MET A 216 -14.66 3.66 -15.37
C MET A 216 -15.30 2.46 -14.68
N ILE A 217 -15.27 1.29 -15.31
CA ILE A 217 -15.98 0.08 -14.83
C ILE A 217 -15.10 -0.76 -13.90
N VAL A 218 -13.79 -0.77 -14.07
CA VAL A 218 -12.90 -1.61 -13.27
C VAL A 218 -13.06 -1.30 -11.77
N PRO A 219 -13.26 -2.33 -10.91
CA PRO A 219 -13.32 -2.14 -9.47
C PRO A 219 -12.03 -1.51 -8.95
N LYS A 220 -12.15 -0.46 -8.12
CA LYS A 220 -10.99 0.28 -7.60
C LYS A 220 -10.67 -0.21 -6.19
N GLY A 221 -9.47 -0.75 -6.02
CA GLY A 221 -8.93 -1.22 -4.76
C GLY A 221 -7.80 -0.33 -4.24
N PHE A 222 -7.42 -0.50 -2.98
CA PHE A 222 -6.23 0.16 -2.40
C PHE A 222 -5.01 -0.74 -2.50
N PHE A 223 -4.84 -1.62 -1.53
CA PHE A 223 -3.90 -2.73 -1.57
C PHE A 223 -4.66 -4.04 -1.59
N PRO A 224 -4.22 -5.06 -2.33
CA PRO A 224 -4.78 -6.40 -2.22
C PRO A 224 -4.64 -6.93 -0.80
N THR A 225 -5.65 -7.63 -0.32
CA THR A 225 -5.59 -8.29 1.00
C THR A 225 -4.63 -9.48 0.95
N GLU A 226 -3.69 -9.51 1.90
CA GLU A 226 -2.67 -10.55 1.97
C GLU A 226 -3.13 -11.74 2.80
N ASP A 227 -2.78 -12.92 2.37
CA ASP A 227 -2.89 -14.14 3.16
C ASP A 227 -1.56 -14.44 3.87
N THR A 228 -1.43 -13.92 5.09
CA THR A 228 -0.23 -14.11 5.93
C THR A 228 -0.21 -15.43 6.69
N GLY A 229 -1.22 -16.30 6.49
CA GLY A 229 -1.36 -17.53 7.29
C GLY A 229 -1.76 -17.28 8.74
N ARG A 230 -2.12 -16.06 9.11
CA ARG A 230 -2.50 -15.66 10.46
C ARG A 230 -3.83 -14.94 10.47
N LEU A 231 -4.61 -15.16 11.53
CA LEU A 231 -5.80 -14.36 11.80
C LEU A 231 -5.69 -13.75 13.20
N VAL A 232 -6.14 -12.53 13.33
CA VAL A 232 -6.31 -11.85 14.62
C VAL A 232 -7.77 -11.67 14.87
N GLY A 233 -8.23 -12.19 15.97
CA GLY A 233 -9.60 -12.09 16.43
C GLY A 233 -9.74 -11.10 17.58
N ARG A 234 -10.77 -10.28 17.55
CA ARG A 234 -11.20 -9.44 18.66
C ARG A 234 -12.58 -9.85 19.10
N ILE A 235 -12.70 -10.18 20.37
CA ILE A 235 -13.97 -10.50 20.99
C ILE A 235 -14.53 -9.24 21.59
N ARG A 236 -15.81 -8.99 21.33
CA ARG A 236 -16.61 -7.97 21.99
C ARG A 236 -17.86 -8.62 22.56
N ALA A 237 -18.00 -8.53 23.87
CA ALA A 237 -19.16 -9.05 24.59
C ALA A 237 -19.99 -7.88 25.14
N ASP A 238 -21.13 -8.19 25.76
CA ASP A 238 -21.96 -7.22 26.45
C ASP A 238 -21.16 -6.46 27.51
N GLN A 239 -21.42 -5.18 27.66
CA GLN A 239 -20.64 -4.31 28.54
C GLN A 239 -20.76 -4.67 30.02
N GLY A 240 -21.87 -5.28 30.41
CA GLY A 240 -22.12 -5.81 31.76
C GLY A 240 -21.59 -7.22 32.02
N ILE A 241 -20.84 -7.82 31.10
CA ILE A 241 -20.38 -9.20 31.24
C ILE A 241 -19.37 -9.35 32.37
N SER A 242 -19.52 -10.41 33.18
CA SER A 242 -18.52 -10.75 34.19
C SER A 242 -17.27 -11.40 33.55
N PHE A 243 -16.12 -11.29 34.22
CA PHE A 243 -14.89 -11.95 33.78
C PHE A 243 -15.04 -13.46 33.62
N GLN A 244 -15.78 -14.12 34.54
CA GLN A 244 -16.00 -15.56 34.51
C GLN A 244 -16.77 -15.97 33.25
N LEU A 245 -17.83 -15.21 32.90
CA LEU A 245 -18.61 -15.47 31.70
C LEU A 245 -17.80 -15.15 30.44
N MET A 246 -17.01 -14.07 30.44
CA MET A 246 -16.12 -13.73 29.34
C MET A 246 -15.07 -14.81 29.09
N LYS A 247 -14.49 -15.39 30.16
CA LYS A 247 -13.59 -16.54 30.08
C LYS A 247 -14.25 -17.75 29.42
N GLN A 248 -15.52 -18.05 29.78
CA GLN A 248 -16.29 -19.14 29.16
C GLN A 248 -16.53 -18.87 27.67
N LYS A 249 -16.90 -17.62 27.29
CA LYS A 249 -17.07 -17.22 25.90
C LYS A 249 -15.77 -17.39 25.11
N LEU A 250 -14.65 -16.90 25.64
CA LEU A 250 -13.35 -17.08 25.02
C LEU A 250 -13.03 -18.55 24.77
N SER A 251 -13.23 -19.41 25.76
CA SER A 251 -13.00 -20.86 25.64
C SER A 251 -13.91 -21.49 24.58
N SER A 252 -15.16 -21.02 24.47
CA SER A 252 -16.11 -21.49 23.45
C SER A 252 -15.63 -21.08 22.05
N PHE A 253 -15.19 -19.83 21.85
CA PHE A 253 -14.64 -19.38 20.58
C PHE A 253 -13.40 -20.18 20.19
N ILE A 254 -12.45 -20.36 21.10
CA ILE A 254 -11.24 -21.15 20.85
C ILE A 254 -11.60 -22.58 20.43
N SER A 255 -12.54 -23.24 21.14
CA SER A 255 -12.93 -24.62 20.83
C SER A 255 -13.56 -24.77 19.44
N VAL A 256 -14.32 -23.78 18.97
CA VAL A 256 -14.92 -23.79 17.63
C VAL A 256 -13.85 -23.58 16.56
N ILE A 257 -12.93 -22.63 16.77
CA ILE A 257 -11.85 -22.32 15.83
C ILE A 257 -10.88 -23.51 15.69
N GLN A 258 -10.51 -24.13 16.81
CA GLN A 258 -9.56 -25.26 16.84
C GLN A 258 -10.07 -26.49 16.09
N ARG A 259 -11.39 -26.64 15.93
CA ARG A 259 -11.99 -27.74 15.16
C ARG A 259 -11.92 -27.55 13.64
N ASP A 260 -11.52 -26.39 13.16
CA ASP A 260 -11.39 -26.16 11.73
C ASP A 260 -10.09 -26.79 11.21
N PRO A 261 -10.13 -27.62 10.14
CA PRO A 261 -8.99 -28.40 9.66
C PRO A 261 -7.85 -27.52 9.13
N ALA A 262 -8.12 -26.27 8.77
CA ALA A 262 -7.12 -25.32 8.28
C ALA A 262 -6.35 -24.62 9.41
N VAL A 263 -6.79 -24.78 10.67
CA VAL A 263 -6.16 -24.15 11.84
C VAL A 263 -5.06 -25.07 12.41
N GLU A 264 -3.90 -24.48 12.67
CA GLU A 264 -2.79 -25.17 13.30
C GLU A 264 -2.79 -24.93 14.82
N THR A 265 -2.80 -23.66 15.23
CA THR A 265 -2.81 -23.28 16.66
C THR A 265 -3.70 -22.07 16.90
N VAL A 266 -4.27 -22.03 18.13
CA VAL A 266 -5.11 -20.92 18.61
C VAL A 266 -4.65 -20.51 20.00
N VAL A 267 -4.41 -19.22 20.20
CA VAL A 267 -4.13 -18.63 21.51
C VAL A 267 -5.09 -17.49 21.75
N GLY A 268 -5.71 -17.43 22.93
CA GLY A 268 -6.61 -16.35 23.27
C GLY A 268 -6.42 -15.88 24.70
N PHE A 269 -6.71 -14.60 24.93
CA PHE A 269 -6.70 -14.02 26.27
C PHE A 269 -7.78 -12.96 26.42
N THR A 270 -8.23 -12.80 27.63
CA THR A 270 -9.20 -11.78 28.06
C THR A 270 -8.78 -11.23 29.41
N GLY A 271 -9.36 -10.12 29.79
CA GLY A 271 -8.90 -9.36 30.94
C GLY A 271 -7.86 -8.32 30.52
N GLY A 272 -7.97 -7.15 31.00
CA GLY A 272 -7.14 -6.00 30.67
C GLY A 272 -7.88 -4.74 31.08
N SER A 273 -7.83 -3.69 30.26
CA SER A 273 -8.52 -2.43 30.55
C SER A 273 -10.07 -2.57 30.52
N GLN A 274 -10.59 -3.52 29.76
CA GLN A 274 -12.04 -3.77 29.63
C GLN A 274 -12.36 -5.25 29.79
N THR A 275 -13.32 -5.56 30.65
CA THR A 275 -13.75 -6.94 30.95
C THR A 275 -14.48 -7.59 29.77
N ASN A 276 -15.18 -6.79 28.94
CA ASN A 276 -15.98 -7.26 27.82
C ASN A 276 -15.17 -7.47 26.53
N SER A 277 -13.86 -7.36 26.59
CA SER A 277 -12.99 -7.52 25.41
C SER A 277 -12.02 -8.70 25.57
N GLY A 278 -11.66 -9.29 24.44
CA GLY A 278 -10.67 -10.35 24.36
C GLY A 278 -10.01 -10.42 23.00
N PHE A 279 -8.88 -11.12 22.96
CA PHE A 279 -8.11 -11.31 21.73
C PHE A 279 -7.90 -12.79 21.48
N VAL A 280 -7.92 -13.17 20.21
CA VAL A 280 -7.61 -14.51 19.72
C VAL A 280 -6.62 -14.41 18.59
N PHE A 281 -5.52 -15.12 18.66
CA PHE A 281 -4.53 -15.26 17.60
C PHE A 281 -4.64 -16.68 17.05
N VAL A 282 -4.81 -16.77 15.75
CA VAL A 282 -4.98 -18.04 15.04
C VAL A 282 -3.84 -18.17 14.05
N GLN A 283 -3.08 -19.24 14.15
CA GLN A 283 -2.12 -19.65 13.14
C GLN A 283 -2.82 -20.66 12.22
N LEU A 284 -2.81 -20.38 10.93
CA LEU A 284 -3.29 -21.30 9.90
C LEU A 284 -2.15 -22.18 9.41
N LYS A 285 -2.47 -23.36 8.92
CA LYS A 285 -1.52 -24.23 8.23
C LYS A 285 -0.93 -23.53 7.01
N PRO A 286 0.28 -23.88 6.56
CA PRO A 286 0.86 -23.31 5.34
C PRO A 286 -0.02 -23.55 4.10
N LEU A 287 -0.03 -22.61 3.15
CA LEU A 287 -0.72 -22.77 1.85
C LEU A 287 -0.22 -23.99 1.06
N SER A 288 1.05 -24.38 1.26
CA SER A 288 1.66 -25.56 0.63
C SER A 288 1.00 -26.88 1.04
N GLU A 289 0.28 -26.91 2.16
CA GLU A 289 -0.49 -28.08 2.63
C GLU A 289 -1.92 -28.13 2.05
N GLY A 290 -2.25 -27.24 1.10
CA GLY A 290 -3.52 -27.28 0.38
C GLY A 290 -4.70 -26.70 1.17
N ARG A 291 -4.46 -25.82 2.15
CA ARG A 291 -5.56 -25.11 2.84
C ARG A 291 -6.24 -24.10 1.93
N ASP A 292 -7.51 -23.80 2.24
CA ASP A 292 -8.23 -22.68 1.62
C ASP A 292 -7.56 -21.33 1.92
N PRO A 293 -7.75 -20.30 1.07
CA PRO A 293 -7.32 -18.93 1.37
C PRO A 293 -7.91 -18.41 2.69
N ALA A 294 -7.15 -17.55 3.40
CA ALA A 294 -7.55 -17.00 4.69
C ALA A 294 -8.92 -16.31 4.66
N ALA A 295 -9.28 -15.65 3.55
CA ALA A 295 -10.59 -15.01 3.37
C ALA A 295 -11.74 -16.02 3.40
N VAL A 296 -11.58 -17.19 2.75
CA VAL A 296 -12.57 -18.29 2.73
C VAL A 296 -12.73 -18.90 4.13
N ILE A 297 -11.58 -19.12 4.81
CA ILE A 297 -11.57 -19.66 6.18
C ILE A 297 -12.26 -18.67 7.13
N THR A 298 -11.96 -17.38 7.03
CA THR A 298 -12.58 -16.33 7.84
C THR A 298 -14.10 -16.29 7.63
N ALA A 299 -14.57 -16.36 6.38
CA ALA A 299 -16.00 -16.39 6.07
C ALA A 299 -16.69 -17.63 6.67
N ARG A 300 -16.07 -18.80 6.56
CA ARG A 300 -16.57 -20.07 7.14
C ARG A 300 -16.60 -20.02 8.67
N LEU A 301 -15.54 -19.50 9.30
CA LEU A 301 -15.47 -19.34 10.74
C LEU A 301 -16.51 -18.34 11.24
N ARG A 302 -16.70 -17.22 10.56
CA ARG A 302 -17.72 -16.21 10.89
C ARG A 302 -19.12 -16.83 11.01
N GLN A 303 -19.51 -17.68 10.07
CA GLN A 303 -20.81 -18.37 10.12
C GLN A 303 -20.92 -19.29 11.35
N LYS A 304 -19.88 -20.07 11.68
CA LYS A 304 -19.87 -20.96 12.83
C LYS A 304 -19.88 -20.20 14.16
N LEU A 305 -19.17 -19.07 14.24
CA LEU A 305 -19.00 -18.28 15.44
C LEU A 305 -20.22 -17.39 15.74
N ALA A 306 -21.02 -17.04 14.73
CA ALA A 306 -22.26 -16.26 14.88
C ALA A 306 -23.32 -16.95 15.78
N HIS A 307 -23.21 -18.26 16.02
CA HIS A 307 -24.10 -19.00 16.87
C HIS A 307 -23.79 -18.91 18.38
N ILE A 308 -22.72 -18.23 18.78
CA ILE A 308 -22.37 -18.05 20.20
C ILE A 308 -23.02 -16.75 20.70
N PRO A 309 -24.06 -16.84 21.54
CA PRO A 309 -24.82 -15.68 21.98
C PRO A 309 -24.04 -14.84 23.01
N GLY A 310 -24.32 -13.54 23.09
CA GLY A 310 -23.78 -12.61 24.11
C GLY A 310 -22.33 -12.17 23.89
N ALA A 311 -21.71 -12.56 22.79
CA ALA A 311 -20.40 -12.05 22.38
C ALA A 311 -20.22 -12.24 20.87
N THR A 312 -19.49 -11.34 20.23
CA THR A 312 -19.13 -11.42 18.82
C THR A 312 -17.62 -11.48 18.67
N LEU A 313 -17.13 -12.35 17.79
CA LEU A 313 -15.73 -12.43 17.43
C LEU A 313 -15.53 -11.91 15.99
N PHE A 314 -14.75 -10.86 15.86
CA PHE A 314 -14.32 -10.28 14.59
C PHE A 314 -12.95 -10.82 14.21
N LEU A 315 -12.87 -11.54 13.09
CA LEU A 315 -11.63 -12.13 12.58
C LEU A 315 -11.13 -11.34 11.38
N THR A 316 -9.87 -10.89 11.44
CA THR A 316 -9.20 -10.19 10.36
C THR A 316 -7.84 -10.82 10.08
N SER A 317 -7.39 -10.79 8.82
CA SER A 317 -6.01 -11.16 8.46
C SER A 317 -5.11 -9.94 8.68
N PRO A 318 -4.02 -10.05 9.47
CA PRO A 318 -3.09 -8.94 9.61
C PRO A 318 -2.43 -8.64 8.26
N GLN A 319 -2.42 -7.35 7.91
CA GLN A 319 -1.83 -6.84 6.68
C GLN A 319 -0.50 -6.17 6.98
N ASP A 320 0.50 -6.34 6.10
CA ASP A 320 1.82 -5.71 6.22
C ASP A 320 1.71 -4.18 6.13
N PHE A 321 0.78 -3.69 5.30
CA PHE A 321 0.54 -2.27 5.14
C PHE A 321 -0.74 -1.85 5.87
N ARG A 322 -0.58 -1.23 7.04
CA ARG A 322 -1.65 -0.53 7.75
C ARG A 322 -1.40 0.97 7.72
N VAL A 323 -2.34 1.70 7.17
CA VAL A 323 -2.34 3.17 7.26
C VAL A 323 -2.96 3.56 8.59
N GLY A 324 -2.25 4.36 9.37
CA GLY A 324 -2.58 4.73 10.74
C GLY A 324 -4.05 5.11 10.92
N ALA A 325 -4.68 4.38 11.83
CA ALA A 325 -6.04 4.58 12.28
C ALA A 325 -6.14 4.07 13.72
N ARG A 326 -7.28 4.28 14.36
CA ARG A 326 -7.56 3.68 15.66
C ARG A 326 -7.57 2.17 15.56
N GLN A 327 -7.28 1.50 16.66
CA GLN A 327 -7.51 0.06 16.75
C GLN A 327 -9.00 -0.20 16.57
N SER A 328 -9.35 -1.05 15.60
CA SER A 328 -10.73 -1.39 15.28
C SER A 328 -10.92 -2.89 15.15
N ASN A 329 -12.18 -3.31 15.17
CA ASN A 329 -12.58 -4.70 15.04
C ASN A 329 -12.67 -5.18 13.57
N ALA A 330 -12.46 -4.27 12.60
CA ALA A 330 -12.54 -4.53 11.17
C ALA A 330 -11.45 -3.78 10.40
N ASP A 331 -11.34 -4.04 9.12
CA ASP A 331 -10.22 -3.57 8.28
C ASP A 331 -10.31 -2.09 7.90
N TYR A 332 -11.54 -1.57 7.77
CA TYR A 332 -11.82 -0.20 7.32
C TYR A 332 -12.61 0.57 8.35
N GLN A 333 -12.48 1.91 8.30
CA GLN A 333 -13.05 2.80 9.30
C GLN A 333 -13.71 4.02 8.66
N TYR A 334 -14.86 4.37 9.22
CA TYR A 334 -15.59 5.60 8.94
C TYR A 334 -15.87 6.31 10.26
N THR A 335 -15.30 7.49 10.47
CA THR A 335 -15.40 8.22 11.74
C THR A 335 -16.47 9.30 11.63
N LEU A 336 -17.38 9.32 12.59
CA LEU A 336 -18.36 10.36 12.80
C LEU A 336 -17.86 11.30 13.89
N GLN A 337 -18.01 12.60 13.70
CA GLN A 337 -17.57 13.65 14.63
C GLN A 337 -18.70 14.64 14.86
N SER A 338 -18.83 15.14 16.07
CA SER A 338 -19.76 16.20 16.42
C SER A 338 -19.22 16.99 17.62
N ASP A 339 -19.65 18.20 17.80
CA ASP A 339 -19.45 19.01 19.02
C ASP A 339 -20.47 18.62 20.11
N ASP A 340 -21.62 18.04 19.72
CA ASP A 340 -22.65 17.54 20.64
C ASP A 340 -22.61 16.00 20.75
N LEU A 341 -22.25 15.53 21.96
CA LEU A 341 -22.21 14.12 22.30
C LEU A 341 -23.60 13.47 22.22
N SER A 342 -24.65 14.19 22.62
CA SER A 342 -26.02 13.63 22.64
C SER A 342 -26.56 13.42 21.23
N LEU A 343 -26.27 14.33 20.33
CA LEU A 343 -26.61 14.20 18.92
C LEU A 343 -25.87 13.02 18.28
N LEU A 344 -24.54 12.92 18.50
CA LEU A 344 -23.74 11.82 18.00
C LEU A 344 -24.28 10.46 18.48
N ARG A 345 -24.58 10.34 19.77
CA ARG A 345 -25.18 9.13 20.37
C ARG A 345 -26.48 8.70 19.72
N SER A 346 -27.31 9.65 19.35
CA SER A 346 -28.62 9.35 18.73
C SER A 346 -28.50 8.88 17.27
N TRP A 347 -27.47 9.34 16.55
CA TRP A 347 -27.30 9.04 15.13
C TRP A 347 -26.44 7.83 14.84
N VAL A 348 -25.41 7.56 15.64
CA VAL A 348 -24.50 6.43 15.41
C VAL A 348 -25.23 5.08 15.30
N PRO A 349 -26.18 4.72 16.18
CA PRO A 349 -26.90 3.46 16.01
C PRO A 349 -27.68 3.40 14.70
N LYS A 350 -28.38 4.50 14.33
CA LYS A 350 -29.16 4.55 13.07
C LYS A 350 -28.30 4.36 11.85
N ILE A 351 -27.13 5.00 11.83
CA ILE A 351 -26.16 4.88 10.73
C ILE A 351 -25.57 3.46 10.70
N THR A 352 -25.16 2.94 11.86
CA THR A 352 -24.59 1.59 11.96
C THR A 352 -25.59 0.52 11.50
N ASP A 353 -26.87 0.62 11.92
CA ASP A 353 -27.92 -0.29 11.50
C ASP A 353 -28.25 -0.20 10.01
N ALA A 354 -28.20 1.00 9.44
CA ALA A 354 -28.40 1.19 8.01
C ALA A 354 -27.25 0.61 7.18
N LEU A 355 -26.02 0.79 7.63
CA LEU A 355 -24.84 0.23 6.99
C LEU A 355 -24.77 -1.29 7.15
N ALA A 356 -25.14 -1.84 8.28
CA ALA A 356 -25.17 -3.30 8.53
C ALA A 356 -26.16 -4.05 7.62
N LYS A 357 -27.15 -3.37 7.06
CA LYS A 357 -28.12 -3.95 6.10
C LYS A 357 -27.60 -3.96 4.65
N ARG A 358 -26.46 -3.34 4.39
CA ARG A 358 -25.89 -3.29 3.04
C ARG A 358 -25.10 -4.56 2.74
N PRO A 359 -25.37 -5.25 1.63
CA PRO A 359 -24.68 -6.50 1.28
C PRO A 359 -23.19 -6.27 0.92
N GLU A 360 -22.81 -5.04 0.62
CA GLU A 360 -21.44 -4.66 0.30
C GLU A 360 -20.54 -4.52 1.54
N LEU A 361 -21.13 -4.56 2.75
CA LEU A 361 -20.42 -4.38 4.01
C LEU A 361 -20.63 -5.60 4.92
N THR A 362 -19.58 -5.98 5.64
CA THR A 362 -19.63 -7.02 6.67
C THR A 362 -18.97 -6.56 7.95
N ASP A 363 -19.26 -7.23 9.07
CA ASP A 363 -18.68 -6.92 10.38
C ASP A 363 -18.84 -5.44 10.79
N VAL A 364 -19.95 -4.81 10.36
CA VAL A 364 -20.23 -3.42 10.69
C VAL A 364 -20.46 -3.30 12.18
N ASN A 365 -19.63 -2.50 12.84
CA ASN A 365 -19.72 -2.27 14.27
C ASN A 365 -19.22 -0.86 14.62
N SER A 366 -19.64 -0.34 15.76
CA SER A 366 -19.22 0.97 16.23
C SER A 366 -18.42 0.84 17.53
N ASP A 367 -17.53 1.78 17.81
CA ASP A 367 -16.79 1.86 19.07
C ASP A 367 -17.56 2.63 20.16
N GLN A 368 -18.84 2.90 19.94
CA GLN A 368 -19.72 3.50 20.92
C GLN A 368 -20.16 2.46 21.94
N ASP A 369 -19.81 2.66 23.19
CA ASP A 369 -20.06 1.76 24.32
C ASP A 369 -20.85 2.49 25.41
N GLU A 370 -22.18 2.39 25.39
CA GLU A 370 -23.07 3.14 26.29
C GLU A 370 -23.82 2.29 27.34
N GLY A 371 -23.68 0.97 27.28
CA GLY A 371 -24.38 0.05 28.15
C GLY A 371 -23.61 -0.35 29.42
N GLY A 372 -22.55 0.36 29.78
CA GLY A 372 -21.81 0.12 31.02
C GLY A 372 -22.74 0.26 32.22
N LEU A 373 -22.86 -0.80 33.02
CA LEU A 373 -23.66 -0.75 34.24
C LEU A 373 -22.98 0.13 35.27
N GLU A 374 -23.71 1.06 35.85
CA GLU A 374 -23.24 1.88 36.95
C GLU A 374 -24.24 1.88 38.10
N ILE A 375 -23.70 2.12 39.28
CA ILE A 375 -24.49 2.45 40.47
C ILE A 375 -24.26 3.91 40.76
N GLN A 376 -25.29 4.72 40.60
CA GLN A 376 -25.28 6.12 40.92
C GLN A 376 -25.62 6.31 42.41
N LEU A 377 -24.69 6.84 43.17
CA LEU A 377 -24.87 7.13 44.57
C LEU A 377 -25.35 8.58 44.72
N LYS A 378 -26.59 8.75 45.16
CA LYS A 378 -27.17 10.07 45.47
C LYS A 378 -26.98 10.36 46.96
N ILE A 379 -26.00 11.21 47.25
CA ILE A 379 -25.66 11.61 48.62
C ILE A 379 -26.53 12.76 49.06
N ASP A 380 -27.21 12.63 50.20
CA ASP A 380 -27.86 13.73 50.91
C ASP A 380 -26.77 14.53 51.64
N ARG A 381 -26.33 15.60 51.01
CA ARG A 381 -25.24 16.45 51.50
C ARG A 381 -25.62 17.18 52.78
N ASP A 382 -26.90 17.52 52.94
CA ASP A 382 -27.37 18.24 54.14
C ASP A 382 -27.36 17.32 55.37
N THR A 383 -27.81 16.09 55.22
CA THR A 383 -27.77 15.09 56.29
C THR A 383 -26.32 14.66 56.58
N ALA A 384 -25.47 14.49 55.57
CA ALA A 384 -24.05 14.20 55.76
C ALA A 384 -23.34 15.35 56.55
N ALA A 385 -23.59 16.59 56.18
CA ALA A 385 -23.02 17.74 56.87
C ALA A 385 -23.48 17.86 58.33
N ARG A 386 -24.75 17.58 58.62
CA ARG A 386 -25.26 17.54 60.00
C ARG A 386 -24.60 16.47 60.86
N LEU A 387 -24.22 15.38 60.24
CA LEU A 387 -23.49 14.28 60.88
C LEU A 387 -21.98 14.48 60.91
N GLY A 388 -21.46 15.62 60.44
CA GLY A 388 -20.06 15.96 60.43
C GLY A 388 -19.24 15.28 59.36
N LEU A 389 -19.89 14.67 58.35
CA LEU A 389 -19.22 13.96 57.23
C LEU A 389 -18.85 14.94 56.12
N LYS A 390 -17.65 14.76 55.62
CA LYS A 390 -17.15 15.49 54.42
C LYS A 390 -17.20 14.56 53.20
N ALA A 391 -17.42 15.14 52.03
CA ALA A 391 -17.50 14.37 50.79
C ALA A 391 -16.26 13.48 50.54
N ASN A 392 -15.07 14.01 50.79
CA ASN A 392 -13.82 13.23 50.62
C ASN A 392 -13.69 12.03 51.57
N GLN A 393 -14.35 12.01 52.72
CA GLN A 393 -14.39 10.86 53.63
C GLN A 393 -15.30 9.74 53.00
N ILE A 394 -16.42 10.16 52.43
CA ILE A 394 -17.31 9.24 51.74
C ILE A 394 -16.61 8.62 50.52
N ASP A 395 -16.00 9.46 49.68
CA ASP A 395 -15.28 9.05 48.50
C ASP A 395 -14.10 8.11 48.83
N ALA A 396 -13.28 8.46 49.87
CA ALA A 396 -12.18 7.66 50.30
C ALA A 396 -12.62 6.27 50.81
N THR A 397 -13.70 6.20 51.59
CA THR A 397 -14.24 4.94 52.10
C THR A 397 -14.74 4.04 51.00
N LEU A 398 -15.44 4.60 50.03
CA LEU A 398 -15.91 3.86 48.87
C LEU A 398 -14.76 3.40 47.97
N TYR A 399 -13.77 4.26 47.78
CA TYR A 399 -12.57 3.89 47.03
C TYR A 399 -11.77 2.77 47.71
N ASP A 400 -11.66 2.78 49.04
CA ASP A 400 -11.00 1.73 49.81
C ASP A 400 -11.76 0.40 49.71
N ALA A 401 -13.08 0.43 49.63
CA ALA A 401 -13.91 -0.75 49.57
C ALA A 401 -13.98 -1.35 48.13
N PHE A 402 -14.15 -0.52 47.11
CA PHE A 402 -14.51 -0.98 45.74
C PHE A 402 -13.51 -0.51 44.66
N GLY A 403 -12.60 0.41 44.97
CA GLY A 403 -11.72 1.03 43.98
C GLY A 403 -10.43 0.29 43.73
N GLN A 404 -10.24 -0.91 44.29
CA GLN A 404 -9.01 -1.70 44.13
C GLN A 404 -7.75 -0.89 44.47
N ARG A 405 -7.78 -0.27 45.66
CA ARG A 405 -6.74 0.66 46.07
C ARG A 405 -5.39 -0.01 46.24
N GLN A 406 -4.40 0.47 45.54
CA GLN A 406 -3.03 0.04 45.77
C GLN A 406 -2.51 0.65 47.09
N VAL A 407 -2.34 -0.15 48.12
CA VAL A 407 -1.89 0.29 49.45
C VAL A 407 -0.41 0.15 49.66
N SER A 408 0.28 -0.75 48.96
CA SER A 408 1.69 -0.99 49.08
C SER A 408 2.29 -1.61 47.82
N THR A 409 3.60 -1.49 47.66
CA THR A 409 4.36 -2.21 46.64
C THR A 409 5.52 -2.97 47.32
N ILE A 410 5.61 -4.27 47.08
CA ILE A 410 6.68 -5.13 47.57
C ILE A 410 7.73 -5.22 46.46
N TYR A 411 8.95 -4.77 46.78
CA TYR A 411 10.07 -4.81 45.84
C TYR A 411 10.93 -6.03 46.11
N ASN A 412 11.08 -6.87 45.09
CA ASN A 412 12.04 -7.96 45.04
C ASN A 412 13.16 -7.65 44.04
N PRO A 413 14.32 -8.30 44.09
CA PRO A 413 15.43 -8.02 43.19
C PRO A 413 15.09 -8.16 41.70
N LEU A 414 14.12 -9.03 41.35
CA LEU A 414 13.71 -9.32 39.98
C LEU A 414 12.33 -8.81 39.64
N ASN A 415 11.49 -8.41 40.64
CA ASN A 415 10.09 -8.08 40.39
C ASN A 415 9.55 -7.15 41.48
N GLN A 416 8.42 -6.49 41.17
CA GLN A 416 7.63 -5.74 42.14
C GLN A 416 6.20 -6.25 42.16
N TYR A 417 5.60 -6.32 43.35
CA TYR A 417 4.26 -6.80 43.61
C TYR A 417 3.42 -5.70 44.25
N HIS A 418 2.25 -5.42 43.68
CA HIS A 418 1.31 -4.48 44.24
C HIS A 418 0.40 -5.17 45.27
N VAL A 419 0.23 -4.58 46.43
CA VAL A 419 -0.78 -4.99 47.40
C VAL A 419 -2.02 -4.15 47.16
N ILE A 420 -3.09 -4.82 46.81
CA ILE A 420 -4.38 -4.18 46.52
C ILE A 420 -5.33 -4.45 47.68
N MET A 421 -5.98 -3.38 48.16
CA MET A 421 -7.02 -3.45 49.18
C MET A 421 -8.40 -3.30 48.56
N GLU A 422 -9.26 -4.24 48.87
CA GLU A 422 -10.67 -4.21 48.49
C GLU A 422 -11.51 -5.04 49.45
N VAL A 423 -12.84 -4.88 49.44
CA VAL A 423 -13.72 -5.81 50.19
C VAL A 423 -13.70 -7.19 49.56
N ALA A 424 -13.95 -8.21 50.34
CA ALA A 424 -13.97 -9.58 49.83
C ALA A 424 -15.01 -9.76 48.70
N PRO A 425 -14.76 -10.63 47.72
CA PRO A 425 -15.60 -10.79 46.52
C PRO A 425 -17.10 -10.96 46.78
N GLN A 426 -17.44 -11.55 47.86
CA GLN A 426 -18.84 -11.75 48.27
C GLN A 426 -19.63 -10.44 48.54
N TYR A 427 -18.89 -9.35 48.89
CA TYR A 427 -19.49 -8.05 49.21
C TYR A 427 -19.52 -7.07 48.06
N TRP A 428 -18.81 -7.32 46.98
CA TRP A 428 -18.87 -6.42 45.79
C TRP A 428 -19.66 -6.97 44.61
N GLN A 429 -20.23 -8.18 44.75
CA GLN A 429 -21.07 -8.79 43.72
C GLN A 429 -22.50 -8.27 43.70
N ASN A 430 -22.95 -7.64 44.78
CA ASN A 430 -24.32 -7.14 44.93
C ASN A 430 -24.32 -5.69 45.42
N PRO A 431 -25.02 -4.74 44.75
CA PRO A 431 -25.18 -3.36 45.19
C PRO A 431 -25.75 -3.17 46.59
N GLU A 432 -26.53 -4.13 47.08
CA GLU A 432 -27.08 -4.10 48.45
C GLU A 432 -26.00 -4.08 49.53
N SER A 433 -24.81 -4.55 49.23
CA SER A 433 -23.63 -4.48 50.14
C SER A 433 -23.18 -3.04 50.44
N LEU A 434 -23.61 -2.06 49.67
CA LEU A 434 -23.42 -0.64 49.99
C LEU A 434 -24.06 -0.23 51.33
N ARG A 435 -25.10 -0.96 51.76
CA ARG A 435 -25.79 -0.70 53.07
C ARG A 435 -24.92 -1.09 54.25
N ASP A 436 -23.97 -1.98 54.05
CA ASP A 436 -23.06 -2.47 55.08
C ASP A 436 -21.81 -1.62 55.24
N ILE A 437 -21.67 -0.60 54.40
CA ILE A 437 -20.55 0.35 54.45
C ILE A 437 -20.78 1.42 55.55
N TYR A 438 -19.81 1.59 56.40
CA TYR A 438 -19.86 2.59 57.46
C TYR A 438 -18.75 3.62 57.25
N ILE A 439 -19.10 4.92 57.48
CA ILE A 439 -18.21 6.05 57.30
C ILE A 439 -17.94 6.68 58.66
N SER A 440 -16.71 6.96 58.94
CA SER A 440 -16.28 7.58 60.20
C SER A 440 -16.71 9.04 60.29
N THR A 441 -17.42 9.42 61.36
CA THR A 441 -17.87 10.81 61.62
C THR A 441 -16.86 11.61 62.42
N SER A 442 -15.98 10.95 63.16
CA SER A 442 -14.92 11.66 63.85
C SER A 442 -14.02 12.28 62.80
N GLY A 443 -14.12 13.59 62.66
CA GLY A 443 -13.25 14.36 61.76
C GLY A 443 -11.79 14.35 62.20
N GLY A 444 -11.32 13.20 62.65
CA GLY A 444 -9.90 12.98 62.74
C GLY A 444 -9.34 13.23 61.35
N ALA A 445 -8.61 14.32 61.23
CA ALA A 445 -7.80 14.49 60.03
C ALA A 445 -7.15 13.13 59.77
N ILE A 446 -7.37 12.60 58.57
CA ILE A 446 -6.63 11.45 58.12
C ILE A 446 -5.18 11.89 58.17
N ALA A 447 -4.56 11.63 59.37
CA ALA A 447 -3.20 12.01 59.61
C ALA A 447 -2.33 10.84 59.26
N GLY A 448 -1.57 11.00 58.24
CA GLY A 448 -0.58 10.04 57.80
C GLY A 448 -0.54 9.95 56.29
N SER A 449 0.62 10.08 55.71
CA SER A 449 0.89 9.72 54.33
C SER A 449 1.03 8.22 54.25
N GLN A 450 0.35 7.63 53.31
CA GLN A 450 0.48 6.19 53.06
C GLN A 450 1.87 5.88 52.54
N ALA A 451 2.60 5.04 53.25
CA ALA A 451 3.81 4.46 52.72
C ALA A 451 3.44 3.43 51.66
N THR A 452 4.03 3.57 50.51
CA THR A 452 3.84 2.62 49.38
C THR A 452 4.77 1.41 49.49
N ASN A 453 5.62 1.32 50.50
CA ASN A 453 6.39 0.12 50.79
C ASN A 453 6.23 -0.32 52.25
N ALA A 454 6.39 -1.63 52.51
CA ALA A 454 6.19 -2.23 53.82
C ALA A 454 7.15 -1.75 54.94
N LEU A 455 8.19 -1.05 54.57
CA LEU A 455 9.22 -0.55 55.54
C LEU A 455 8.90 0.85 56.08
N ALA A 456 7.94 1.56 55.53
CA ALA A 456 7.69 2.96 55.84
C ALA A 456 6.39 3.20 56.62
N GLY A 457 5.78 2.19 57.16
CA GLY A 457 4.50 2.28 57.83
C GLY A 457 4.61 2.74 59.30
N ASN A 458 4.96 3.99 59.57
CA ASN A 458 4.62 4.60 60.82
C ASN A 458 3.19 5.13 60.80
N VAL A 459 2.24 4.30 61.20
CA VAL A 459 0.88 4.75 61.52
C VAL A 459 0.98 5.57 62.80
N VAL A 460 0.87 6.86 62.67
CA VAL A 460 0.72 7.71 63.87
C VAL A 460 -0.71 7.52 64.39
N ALA A 461 -0.86 6.78 65.44
CA ALA A 461 -2.13 6.66 66.12
C ALA A 461 -2.59 8.05 66.55
N SER A 462 -3.69 8.54 65.99
CA SER A 462 -4.32 9.78 66.43
C SER A 462 -4.97 9.54 67.80
N GLY A 463 -4.30 9.97 68.88
CA GLY A 463 -4.80 9.81 70.21
C GLY A 463 -3.73 9.67 71.30
N ALA A 464 -2.50 9.39 70.97
CA ALA A 464 -1.41 9.56 71.87
C ALA A 464 -1.09 11.05 71.99
N SER A 465 -1.34 11.66 73.15
CA SER A 465 -0.87 13.01 73.50
C SER A 465 0.53 13.21 72.94
N ALA A 466 0.66 14.20 72.09
CA ALA A 466 1.89 14.56 71.42
C ALA A 466 2.96 14.96 72.44
N GLY A 467 3.63 13.98 73.00
CA GLY A 467 4.94 14.14 73.52
C GLY A 467 5.90 14.21 72.38
N ALA A 468 6.26 15.42 72.03
CA ALA A 468 7.45 15.85 71.31
C ALA A 468 8.15 14.76 70.39
N ALA A 469 7.45 14.23 69.45
CA ALA A 469 8.12 13.74 68.24
C ALA A 469 8.53 14.96 67.43
N SER A 470 9.82 15.20 67.30
CA SER A 470 10.34 16.42 66.72
C SER A 470 9.70 16.67 65.34
N ALA A 471 9.35 17.92 65.08
CA ALA A 471 8.78 18.35 63.78
C ALA A 471 9.65 18.00 62.59
N THR A 472 10.91 17.71 62.82
CA THR A 472 11.89 17.18 61.83
C THR A 472 11.62 15.74 61.40
N SER A 473 11.24 14.82 62.33
CA SER A 473 10.96 13.42 61.95
C SER A 473 9.67 13.32 61.12
N SER A 474 8.66 14.12 61.38
CA SER A 474 7.42 14.16 60.60
C SER A 474 7.61 14.73 59.16
N LEU A 475 8.54 15.67 59.01
CA LEU A 475 8.91 16.24 57.71
C LEU A 475 9.76 15.23 56.91
N GLU A 476 10.72 14.53 57.54
CA GLU A 476 11.50 13.52 56.88
C GLU A 476 10.65 12.31 56.43
N ASP A 477 9.69 11.89 57.26
CA ASP A 477 8.74 10.85 56.91
C ASP A 477 7.81 11.27 55.78
N ALA A 478 7.34 12.52 55.76
CA ALA A 478 6.55 13.07 54.68
C ALA A 478 7.32 13.12 53.35
N VAL A 479 8.59 13.54 53.39
CA VAL A 479 9.43 13.61 52.19
C VAL A 479 9.72 12.19 51.66
N ARG A 480 10.03 11.24 52.58
CA ARG A 480 10.24 9.84 52.21
C ARG A 480 9.01 9.21 51.59
N ASN A 481 7.86 9.40 52.18
CA ASN A 481 6.57 8.91 51.69
C ASN A 481 6.21 9.53 50.35
N GLN A 482 6.47 10.84 50.15
CA GLN A 482 6.28 11.50 48.87
C GLN A 482 7.22 10.96 47.79
N ALA A 483 8.47 10.72 48.08
CA ALA A 483 9.44 10.10 47.18
C ALA A 483 9.03 8.67 46.79
N THR A 484 8.59 7.87 47.73
CA THR A 484 8.12 6.49 47.52
C THR A 484 6.84 6.46 46.68
N ASN A 485 5.90 7.39 46.96
CA ASN A 485 4.67 7.54 46.13
C ASN A 485 5.00 7.97 44.72
N ARG A 486 5.97 8.86 44.48
CA ARG A 486 6.43 9.22 43.15
C ARG A 486 6.98 8.04 42.36
N ILE A 487 7.79 7.21 43.03
CA ILE A 487 8.35 5.98 42.42
C ILE A 487 7.22 5.00 42.08
N ALA A 488 6.26 4.77 42.98
CA ALA A 488 5.13 3.88 42.74
C ALA A 488 4.21 4.38 41.59
N ASN A 489 4.01 5.70 41.49
CA ASN A 489 3.19 6.32 40.46
C ASN A 489 3.90 6.39 39.11
N SER A 490 5.23 6.34 39.04
CA SER A 490 5.98 6.44 37.78
C SER A 490 5.84 5.21 36.88
N THR A 491 5.44 4.08 37.43
CA THR A 491 5.47 2.79 36.73
C THR A 491 4.11 2.35 36.14
N HIS A 492 2.97 2.83 36.60
CA HIS A 492 1.66 2.30 36.16
C HIS A 492 0.47 3.29 36.21
N GLY A 493 0.65 4.57 36.07
CA GLY A 493 -0.47 5.52 35.82
C GLY A 493 -1.61 5.57 36.85
N GLY A 494 -1.53 4.84 37.92
CA GLY A 494 -2.48 4.83 39.03
C GLY A 494 -1.96 5.64 40.20
N THR A 495 -2.62 6.76 40.50
CA THR A 495 -2.28 7.59 41.67
C THR A 495 -2.69 6.89 42.93
N SER A 496 -1.73 6.39 43.69
CA SER A 496 -1.96 6.08 45.10
C SER A 496 -1.95 7.38 45.91
N THR A 497 -3.12 7.90 46.22
CA THR A 497 -3.30 9.05 47.12
C THR A 497 -3.68 8.57 48.54
N GLY A 498 -3.10 7.47 48.95
CA GLY A 498 -3.49 6.87 50.22
C GLY A 498 -3.11 7.70 51.42
N SER A 499 -4.11 8.09 52.19
CA SER A 499 -3.93 8.56 53.58
C SER A 499 -4.11 7.36 54.53
N ALA A 500 -3.28 7.28 55.56
CA ALA A 500 -3.39 6.23 56.57
C ALA A 500 -4.75 6.28 57.25
N VAL A 501 -5.34 5.10 57.49
CA VAL A 501 -6.57 4.98 58.26
C VAL A 501 -6.26 5.29 59.73
N SER A 502 -7.01 6.16 60.38
CA SER A 502 -6.88 6.42 61.83
C SER A 502 -7.29 5.17 62.62
N THR A 503 -6.47 4.78 63.59
CA THR A 503 -6.77 3.65 64.48
C THR A 503 -7.52 4.10 65.76
N GLY A 504 -7.86 5.41 65.85
CA GLY A 504 -8.66 5.95 66.97
C GLY A 504 -10.10 5.46 66.89
N ALA A 505 -10.72 5.21 68.05
CA ALA A 505 -12.16 4.95 68.10
C ALA A 505 -12.94 6.11 67.54
N SER A 506 -13.79 5.86 66.57
CA SER A 506 -14.62 6.85 65.91
C SER A 506 -16.07 6.40 65.82
N THR A 507 -16.97 7.37 65.90
CA THR A 507 -18.41 7.09 65.62
C THR A 507 -18.57 6.81 64.11
N MET A 508 -19.30 5.79 63.79
CA MET A 508 -19.54 5.37 62.41
C MET A 508 -21.01 5.57 62.03
N VAL A 509 -21.23 6.00 60.83
CA VAL A 509 -22.57 6.17 60.28
C VAL A 509 -22.69 5.24 59.04
N PRO A 510 -23.75 4.46 58.93
CA PRO A 510 -23.98 3.64 57.77
C PRO A 510 -24.22 4.55 56.53
N LEU A 511 -23.65 4.15 55.38
CA LEU A 511 -23.81 4.89 54.11
C LEU A 511 -25.34 5.05 53.76
N SER A 512 -26.13 4.07 54.07
CA SER A 512 -27.57 4.07 53.83
C SER A 512 -28.34 5.19 54.56
N ALA A 513 -27.78 5.77 55.63
CA ALA A 513 -28.39 6.92 56.34
C ALA A 513 -28.21 8.25 55.60
N ILE A 514 -27.22 8.35 54.73
CA ILE A 514 -26.85 9.58 54.02
C ILE A 514 -26.91 9.46 52.50
N ALA A 515 -27.08 8.28 51.97
CA ALA A 515 -27.06 8.07 50.51
C ALA A 515 -28.06 7.00 50.08
N ARG A 516 -28.55 7.16 48.85
CA ARG A 516 -29.35 6.17 48.14
C ARG A 516 -28.65 5.82 46.87
N PHE A 517 -28.73 4.57 46.41
CA PHE A 517 -28.21 4.15 45.14
C PHE A 517 -29.31 3.88 44.13
N GLU A 518 -29.03 4.20 42.86
CA GLU A 518 -29.90 3.90 41.71
C GLU A 518 -29.08 3.20 40.67
N PHE A 519 -29.72 2.28 39.90
CA PHE A 519 -29.08 1.67 38.74
C PHE A 519 -29.09 2.62 37.57
N GLY A 520 -27.98 2.77 36.93
CA GLY A 520 -27.79 3.61 35.75
C GLY A 520 -26.96 2.92 34.67
N HIS A 521 -26.83 3.61 33.57
CA HIS A 521 -25.93 3.23 32.47
C HIS A 521 -25.03 4.40 32.17
N THR A 522 -23.75 4.09 31.94
CA THR A 522 -22.75 5.09 31.60
C THR A 522 -21.91 4.59 30.41
N PRO A 523 -21.45 5.49 29.53
CA PRO A 523 -20.49 5.09 28.51
C PRO A 523 -19.18 4.63 29.16
N THR A 524 -18.70 3.47 28.71
CA THR A 524 -17.42 2.92 29.20
C THR A 524 -16.24 3.71 28.64
N SER A 525 -16.42 4.39 27.50
CA SER A 525 -15.43 5.30 26.91
C SER A 525 -16.11 6.39 26.08
N VAL A 526 -15.49 7.57 26.04
CA VAL A 526 -15.83 8.68 25.12
C VAL A 526 -14.60 8.98 24.30
N ASN A 527 -14.69 8.72 22.99
CA ASN A 527 -13.59 8.95 22.08
C ASN A 527 -13.60 10.36 21.50
N HIS A 528 -12.43 10.90 21.24
CA HIS A 528 -12.25 12.21 20.60
C HIS A 528 -11.34 12.12 19.38
N GLN A 529 -11.60 12.99 18.40
CA GLN A 529 -10.70 13.24 17.29
C GLN A 529 -10.48 14.75 17.16
N GLY A 530 -9.28 15.20 17.49
CA GLY A 530 -9.03 16.62 17.68
C GLY A 530 -9.83 17.15 18.88
N HIS A 531 -10.63 18.16 18.66
CA HIS A 531 -11.48 18.80 19.70
C HIS A 531 -12.92 18.25 19.72
N PHE A 532 -13.28 17.41 18.75
CA PHE A 532 -14.65 16.88 18.61
C PHE A 532 -14.80 15.52 19.27
N VAL A 533 -15.98 15.25 19.80
CA VAL A 533 -16.36 13.89 20.18
C VAL A 533 -16.48 13.07 18.90
N ALA A 534 -15.94 11.87 18.91
CA ALA A 534 -15.88 11.03 17.73
C ALA A 534 -16.28 9.59 18.02
N THR A 535 -17.00 8.99 17.08
CA THR A 535 -17.31 7.56 17.08
C THR A 535 -16.88 6.97 15.76
N THR A 536 -16.20 5.82 15.82
CA THR A 536 -15.70 5.14 14.63
C THR A 536 -16.56 3.92 14.33
N ILE A 537 -17.16 3.91 13.13
CA ILE A 537 -17.83 2.74 12.57
C ILE A 537 -16.78 1.96 11.79
N SER A 538 -16.56 0.72 12.18
CA SER A 538 -15.62 -0.20 11.54
C SER A 538 -16.37 -1.19 10.69
N PHE A 539 -15.82 -1.56 9.54
CA PHE A 539 -16.42 -2.52 8.62
C PHE A 539 -15.34 -3.29 7.86
N SER A 540 -15.70 -4.48 7.41
CA SER A 540 -14.91 -5.31 6.49
C SER A 540 -15.67 -5.49 5.18
N LEU A 541 -14.99 -5.96 4.14
CA LEU A 541 -15.58 -6.19 2.83
C LEU A 541 -15.82 -7.69 2.61
N PRO A 542 -16.98 -8.09 2.06
CA PRO A 542 -17.17 -9.44 1.59
C PRO A 542 -16.30 -9.72 0.37
N GLN A 543 -16.06 -10.99 0.08
CA GLN A 543 -15.24 -11.40 -1.06
C GLN A 543 -15.84 -10.88 -2.38
N GLY A 544 -15.03 -10.24 -3.20
CA GLY A 544 -15.42 -9.67 -4.49
C GLY A 544 -15.98 -8.24 -4.44
N VAL A 545 -16.05 -7.62 -3.27
CA VAL A 545 -16.41 -6.20 -3.13
C VAL A 545 -15.17 -5.36 -2.93
N SER A 546 -15.00 -4.32 -3.74
CA SER A 546 -13.89 -3.38 -3.63
C SER A 546 -14.17 -2.26 -2.63
N ILE A 547 -13.09 -1.65 -2.10
CA ILE A 547 -13.21 -0.48 -1.21
C ILE A 547 -13.89 0.70 -1.91
N GLY A 548 -13.73 0.85 -3.22
CA GLY A 548 -14.41 1.90 -3.99
C GLY A 548 -15.93 1.75 -3.94
N GLN A 549 -16.44 0.53 -4.16
CA GLN A 549 -17.88 0.24 -4.05
C GLN A 549 -18.39 0.50 -2.63
N ALA A 550 -17.64 0.09 -1.61
CA ALA A 550 -18.01 0.33 -0.22
C ALA A 550 -18.07 1.82 0.13
N THR A 551 -17.12 2.63 -0.34
CA THR A 551 -17.14 4.08 -0.11
C THR A 551 -18.34 4.75 -0.77
N ASP A 552 -18.70 4.32 -1.97
CA ASP A 552 -19.87 4.84 -2.68
C ASP A 552 -21.17 4.49 -1.94
N VAL A 553 -21.32 3.25 -1.45
CA VAL A 553 -22.47 2.79 -0.68
C VAL A 553 -22.60 3.54 0.66
N ILE A 554 -21.49 3.78 1.37
CA ILE A 554 -21.49 4.56 2.60
C ILE A 554 -21.94 5.99 2.33
N ASN A 555 -21.38 6.67 1.32
CA ASN A 555 -21.76 8.02 0.95
C ASN A 555 -23.24 8.12 0.53
N GLN A 556 -23.73 7.17 -0.23
CA GLN A 556 -25.15 7.08 -0.61
C GLN A 556 -26.06 6.86 0.61
N THR A 557 -25.67 6.00 1.56
CA THR A 557 -26.43 5.73 2.76
C THR A 557 -26.48 6.97 3.67
N MET A 558 -25.38 7.69 3.83
CA MET A 558 -25.32 8.95 4.59
C MET A 558 -26.25 10.01 3.97
N ALA A 559 -26.23 10.14 2.64
CA ALA A 559 -27.13 11.05 1.93
C ALA A 559 -28.62 10.66 2.08
N GLN A 560 -28.96 9.36 2.04
CA GLN A 560 -30.32 8.85 2.21
C GLN A 560 -30.86 9.07 3.62
N LEU A 561 -30.01 9.00 4.63
CA LEU A 561 -30.40 9.20 6.04
C LEU A 561 -30.62 10.68 6.40
N HIS A 562 -30.23 11.62 5.55
CA HIS A 562 -30.31 13.08 5.81
C HIS A 562 -29.67 13.42 7.17
N VAL A 563 -28.44 12.96 7.40
CA VAL A 563 -27.70 13.18 8.63
C VAL A 563 -27.51 14.70 8.83
N PRO A 564 -27.75 15.25 10.04
CA PRO A 564 -27.53 16.67 10.32
C PRO A 564 -26.12 17.15 9.99
N GLU A 565 -26.00 18.40 9.57
CA GLU A 565 -24.70 19.01 9.23
C GLU A 565 -23.72 19.05 10.43
N ASP A 566 -24.23 19.06 11.66
CA ASP A 566 -23.42 19.02 12.89
C ASP A 566 -22.75 17.64 13.12
N VAL A 567 -23.15 16.61 12.38
CA VAL A 567 -22.52 15.28 12.41
C VAL A 567 -21.68 15.09 11.16
N HIS A 568 -20.38 15.31 11.30
CA HIS A 568 -19.44 15.17 10.19
C HIS A 568 -18.94 13.75 10.08
N GLY A 569 -19.11 13.15 8.90
CA GLY A 569 -18.58 11.82 8.57
C GLY A 569 -17.32 11.90 7.71
N GLY A 570 -16.34 11.06 8.00
CA GLY A 570 -15.12 10.98 7.21
C GLY A 570 -14.47 9.59 7.23
N PHE A 571 -13.88 9.19 6.12
CA PHE A 571 -13.08 7.96 6.07
C PHE A 571 -11.79 8.14 6.89
N ALA A 572 -11.40 7.10 7.63
CA ALA A 572 -10.19 7.09 8.42
C ALA A 572 -9.27 5.93 8.02
N GLY A 573 -8.00 6.04 8.37
CA GLY A 573 -7.01 4.99 8.12
C GLY A 573 -6.88 4.61 6.63
N THR A 574 -6.92 3.34 6.34
CA THR A 574 -6.78 2.77 4.99
C THR A 574 -7.83 3.33 4.01
N ALA A 575 -9.07 3.51 4.45
CA ALA A 575 -10.13 4.07 3.61
C ALA A 575 -9.89 5.55 3.25
N SER A 576 -9.35 6.35 4.17
CA SER A 576 -8.96 7.74 3.89
C SER A 576 -7.79 7.82 2.90
N ALA A 577 -6.77 6.97 3.09
CA ALA A 577 -5.64 6.91 2.18
C ALA A 577 -6.06 6.47 0.77
N PHE A 578 -7.01 5.54 0.66
CA PHE A 578 -7.63 5.15 -0.62
C PHE A 578 -8.34 6.32 -1.28
N SER A 579 -9.23 7.01 -0.57
CA SER A 579 -9.99 8.15 -1.10
C SER A 579 -9.07 9.26 -1.64
N GLN A 580 -8.02 9.60 -0.89
CA GLN A 580 -7.01 10.59 -1.33
C GLN A 580 -6.20 10.09 -2.53
N SER A 581 -5.91 8.80 -2.60
CA SER A 581 -5.14 8.21 -3.69
C SER A 581 -5.92 8.21 -5.00
N VAL A 582 -7.17 7.76 -4.98
CA VAL A 582 -8.05 7.73 -6.18
C VAL A 582 -8.26 9.13 -6.75
N ALA A 583 -8.41 10.15 -5.89
CA ALA A 583 -8.53 11.53 -6.34
C ALA A 583 -7.29 12.02 -7.13
N ASN A 584 -6.12 11.49 -6.83
CA ASN A 584 -4.85 11.88 -7.44
C ASN A 584 -4.43 11.01 -8.65
N GLU A 585 -5.05 9.84 -8.87
CA GLU A 585 -4.68 8.93 -9.96
C GLU A 585 -4.70 9.57 -11.35
N PRO A 586 -5.75 10.30 -11.78
CA PRO A 586 -5.76 10.94 -13.09
C PRO A 586 -4.66 11.97 -13.24
N ILE A 587 -4.36 12.71 -12.18
CA ILE A 587 -3.32 13.74 -12.16
C ILE A 587 -1.94 13.10 -12.33
N LEU A 588 -1.68 11.96 -11.65
CA LEU A 588 -0.42 11.22 -11.76
C LEU A 588 -0.19 10.68 -13.16
N VAL A 589 -1.22 10.09 -13.77
CA VAL A 589 -1.14 9.59 -15.15
C VAL A 589 -0.91 10.75 -16.13
N ALA A 590 -1.65 11.85 -15.97
CA ALA A 590 -1.48 13.04 -16.82
C ALA A 590 -0.06 13.64 -16.65
N ALA A 591 0.44 13.75 -15.42
CA ALA A 591 1.78 14.24 -15.15
C ALA A 591 2.87 13.34 -15.75
N ALA A 592 2.69 12.01 -15.72
CA ALA A 592 3.60 11.06 -16.36
C ALA A 592 3.62 11.24 -17.88
N LEU A 593 2.45 11.42 -18.50
CA LEU A 593 2.34 11.70 -19.94
C LEU A 593 3.02 13.01 -20.33
N VAL A 594 2.81 14.07 -19.53
CA VAL A 594 3.43 15.40 -19.76
C VAL A 594 4.95 15.31 -19.59
N ALA A 595 5.44 14.66 -18.54
CA ALA A 595 6.87 14.48 -18.31
C ALA A 595 7.55 13.75 -19.48
N VAL A 596 6.94 12.67 -19.95
CA VAL A 596 7.42 11.91 -21.11
C VAL A 596 7.37 12.77 -22.39
N TYR A 597 6.26 13.50 -22.61
CA TYR A 597 6.14 14.38 -23.78
C TYR A 597 7.24 15.43 -23.81
N LEU A 598 7.52 16.09 -22.68
CA LEU A 598 8.57 17.11 -22.59
C LEU A 598 9.95 16.52 -22.85
N VAL A 599 10.28 15.39 -22.21
CA VAL A 599 11.58 14.74 -22.41
C VAL A 599 11.78 14.30 -23.85
N LEU A 600 10.77 13.66 -24.45
CA LEU A 600 10.84 13.27 -25.86
C LEU A 600 10.88 14.48 -26.80
N GLY A 601 10.16 15.57 -26.48
CA GLY A 601 10.20 16.81 -27.23
C GLY A 601 11.59 17.44 -27.28
N ILE A 602 12.30 17.42 -26.15
CA ILE A 602 13.68 17.89 -26.05
C ILE A 602 14.62 16.97 -26.83
N LEU A 603 14.50 15.65 -26.67
CA LEU A 603 15.39 14.68 -27.30
C LEU A 603 15.26 14.64 -28.83
N TYR A 604 14.05 14.79 -29.36
CA TYR A 604 13.79 14.73 -30.80
C TYR A 604 13.70 16.11 -31.47
N GLU A 605 13.86 17.20 -30.71
CA GLU A 605 13.71 18.57 -31.20
C GLU A 605 12.42 18.77 -32.03
N SER A 606 11.33 18.15 -31.58
CA SER A 606 10.06 18.09 -32.31
C SER A 606 8.85 18.04 -31.39
N TYR A 607 7.82 18.78 -31.72
CA TYR A 607 6.51 18.74 -31.05
C TYR A 607 5.62 17.59 -31.53
N VAL A 608 5.89 17.00 -32.70
CA VAL A 608 5.03 16.03 -33.37
C VAL A 608 5.43 14.59 -33.04
N HIS A 609 6.73 14.28 -33.03
CA HIS A 609 7.21 12.91 -32.79
C HIS A 609 6.88 12.38 -31.40
N PRO A 610 6.91 13.17 -30.30
CA PRO A 610 6.43 12.72 -28.99
C PRO A 610 4.97 12.26 -29.02
N ILE A 611 4.08 12.96 -29.73
CA ILE A 611 2.67 12.58 -29.86
C ILE A 611 2.54 11.23 -30.58
N THR A 612 3.35 11.01 -31.62
CA THR A 612 3.38 9.71 -32.33
C THR A 612 3.75 8.58 -31.38
N ILE A 613 4.73 8.79 -30.52
CA ILE A 613 5.19 7.79 -29.54
C ILE A 613 4.11 7.56 -28.47
N LEU A 614 3.53 8.62 -27.93
CA LEU A 614 2.48 8.54 -26.91
C LEU A 614 1.17 7.91 -27.42
N SER A 615 0.89 7.96 -28.74
CA SER A 615 -0.30 7.33 -29.33
C SER A 615 -0.36 5.82 -29.17
N THR A 616 0.74 5.18 -28.76
CA THR A 616 0.80 3.73 -28.47
C THR A 616 0.24 3.35 -27.11
N LEU A 617 0.12 4.28 -26.18
CA LEU A 617 -0.21 4.02 -24.77
C LEU A 617 -1.65 3.51 -24.54
N PRO A 618 -2.69 3.98 -25.26
CA PRO A 618 -4.04 3.47 -25.04
C PRO A 618 -4.14 1.95 -25.21
N SER A 619 -3.36 1.36 -26.11
CA SER A 619 -3.35 -0.08 -26.33
C SER A 619 -2.81 -0.87 -25.13
N ALA A 620 -1.82 -0.31 -24.42
CA ALA A 620 -1.27 -0.90 -23.22
C ALA A 620 -2.25 -0.83 -22.03
N GLY A 621 -2.94 0.29 -21.87
CA GLY A 621 -3.97 0.48 -20.85
C GLY A 621 -5.10 -0.53 -20.97
N ILE A 622 -5.62 -0.75 -22.21
CA ILE A 622 -6.64 -1.76 -22.47
C ILE A 622 -6.16 -3.14 -22.03
N GLY A 623 -4.96 -3.52 -22.44
CA GLY A 623 -4.42 -4.85 -22.11
C GLY A 623 -4.26 -5.06 -20.61
N ALA A 624 -3.79 -4.04 -19.89
CA ALA A 624 -3.66 -4.10 -18.44
C ALA A 624 -5.03 -4.21 -17.73
N LEU A 625 -5.99 -3.36 -18.09
CA LEU A 625 -7.32 -3.36 -17.47
C LEU A 625 -8.10 -4.65 -17.79
N LEU A 626 -8.06 -5.12 -19.03
CA LEU A 626 -8.70 -6.40 -19.40
C LEU A 626 -8.09 -7.58 -18.65
N ALA A 627 -6.76 -7.66 -18.54
CA ALA A 627 -6.11 -8.75 -17.83
C ALA A 627 -6.47 -8.75 -16.33
N LEU A 628 -6.51 -7.58 -15.69
CA LEU A 628 -6.94 -7.45 -14.29
C LEU A 628 -8.40 -7.93 -14.12
N MET A 629 -9.32 -7.45 -14.96
CA MET A 629 -10.73 -7.83 -14.89
C MET A 629 -10.95 -9.32 -15.16
N MET A 630 -10.27 -9.91 -16.15
CA MET A 630 -10.38 -11.33 -16.49
C MET A 630 -9.90 -12.25 -15.35
N LEU A 631 -8.92 -11.82 -14.59
CA LEU A 631 -8.36 -12.58 -13.46
C LEU A 631 -8.98 -12.19 -12.10
N GLY A 632 -9.96 -11.27 -12.10
CA GLY A 632 -10.68 -10.87 -10.89
C GLY A 632 -9.86 -10.03 -9.91
N TYR A 633 -8.88 -9.26 -10.41
CA TYR A 633 -8.11 -8.32 -9.60
C TYR A 633 -8.68 -6.90 -9.69
N ASP A 634 -8.72 -6.21 -8.56
CA ASP A 634 -9.05 -4.80 -8.51
C ASP A 634 -7.94 -3.94 -9.13
N PHE A 635 -8.33 -2.79 -9.67
CA PHE A 635 -7.39 -1.75 -10.06
C PHE A 635 -6.85 -1.06 -8.79
N SER A 636 -5.83 -1.67 -8.21
CA SER A 636 -5.15 -1.21 -7.00
C SER A 636 -4.00 -0.24 -7.33
N ILE A 637 -3.45 0.42 -6.29
CA ILE A 637 -2.26 1.27 -6.45
C ILE A 637 -1.09 0.49 -7.07
N ILE A 638 -0.96 -0.79 -6.74
CA ILE A 638 0.05 -1.67 -7.34
C ILE A 638 -0.20 -1.87 -8.84
N ALA A 639 -1.45 -2.05 -9.24
CA ALA A 639 -1.82 -2.13 -10.66
C ALA A 639 -1.58 -0.80 -11.39
N LEU A 640 -1.87 0.35 -10.75
CA LEU A 640 -1.56 1.68 -11.29
C LEU A 640 -0.07 1.85 -11.58
N ILE A 641 0.81 1.38 -10.69
CA ILE A 641 2.25 1.39 -10.93
C ILE A 641 2.60 0.52 -12.14
N GLY A 642 1.95 -0.64 -12.30
CA GLY A 642 2.08 -1.46 -13.50
C GLY A 642 1.71 -0.70 -14.78
N VAL A 643 0.64 0.07 -14.77
CA VAL A 643 0.24 0.93 -15.89
C VAL A 643 1.25 2.05 -16.14
N ILE A 644 1.76 2.70 -15.09
CA ILE A 644 2.80 3.73 -15.22
C ILE A 644 4.08 3.12 -15.80
N LEU A 645 4.48 1.93 -15.36
CA LEU A 645 5.60 1.18 -15.94
C LEU A 645 5.38 0.86 -17.43
N LEU A 646 4.15 0.46 -17.81
CA LEU A 646 3.80 0.22 -19.21
C LEU A 646 3.97 1.47 -20.09
N ILE A 647 3.65 2.67 -19.56
CA ILE A 647 3.94 3.93 -20.25
C ILE A 647 5.43 4.01 -20.59
N GLY A 648 6.30 3.55 -19.71
CA GLY A 648 7.73 3.50 -19.93
C GLY A 648 8.18 2.47 -20.97
N ILE A 649 7.62 1.24 -20.90
CA ILE A 649 8.08 0.11 -21.73
C ILE A 649 7.58 0.23 -23.17
N VAL A 650 6.28 0.49 -23.33
CA VAL A 650 5.60 0.43 -24.65
C VAL A 650 6.12 1.48 -25.61
N LYS A 651 6.41 2.69 -25.13
CA LYS A 651 6.98 3.75 -25.96
C LYS A 651 8.34 3.41 -26.55
N LYS A 652 9.12 2.51 -25.90
CA LYS A 652 10.42 2.07 -26.38
C LYS A 652 10.35 1.45 -27.78
N ASN A 653 9.32 0.64 -28.04
CA ASN A 653 9.10 0.02 -29.34
C ASN A 653 8.83 1.09 -30.43
N ALA A 654 8.03 2.09 -30.10
CA ALA A 654 7.77 3.22 -31.00
C ALA A 654 9.03 4.06 -31.25
N ILE A 655 9.82 4.34 -30.19
CA ILE A 655 11.09 5.07 -30.31
C ILE A 655 12.03 4.36 -31.30
N MET A 656 12.22 3.03 -31.14
CA MET A 656 13.10 2.25 -32.02
C MET A 656 12.67 2.28 -33.49
N MET A 657 11.35 2.29 -33.78
CA MET A 657 10.84 2.36 -35.13
C MET A 657 11.00 3.75 -35.73
N ILE A 658 10.64 4.77 -34.98
CA ILE A 658 10.64 6.17 -35.43
C ILE A 658 12.07 6.68 -35.65
N ASP A 659 13.00 6.33 -34.74
CA ASP A 659 14.40 6.74 -34.83
C ASP A 659 15.04 6.27 -36.13
N VAL A 660 14.88 4.99 -36.48
CA VAL A 660 15.37 4.44 -37.75
C VAL A 660 14.65 5.06 -38.96
N ALA A 661 13.36 5.31 -38.89
CA ALA A 661 12.61 5.94 -39.96
C ALA A 661 13.13 7.37 -40.24
N LEU A 662 13.35 8.16 -39.17
CA LEU A 662 13.90 9.50 -39.27
C LEU A 662 15.33 9.53 -39.81
N HIS A 663 16.17 8.56 -39.41
CA HIS A 663 17.52 8.41 -39.94
C HIS A 663 17.49 8.13 -41.45
N LEU A 664 16.61 7.20 -41.90
CA LEU A 664 16.45 6.89 -43.32
C LEU A 664 15.90 8.10 -44.14
N GLU A 665 14.99 8.87 -43.57
CA GLU A 665 14.46 10.07 -44.23
C GLU A 665 15.51 11.18 -44.34
N ARG A 666 16.24 11.47 -43.24
CA ARG A 666 17.18 12.60 -43.16
C ARG A 666 18.47 12.32 -43.89
N GLU A 667 19.05 11.13 -43.81
CA GLU A 667 20.35 10.81 -44.39
C GLU A 667 20.26 10.19 -45.77
N ARG A 668 19.24 9.39 -46.05
CA ARG A 668 19.10 8.71 -47.34
C ARG A 668 18.01 9.33 -48.25
N GLY A 669 17.26 10.32 -47.78
CA GLY A 669 16.24 10.98 -48.54
C GLY A 669 15.04 10.08 -49.00
N ILE A 670 14.83 8.96 -48.30
CA ILE A 670 13.77 7.99 -48.61
C ILE A 670 12.41 8.59 -48.21
N HIS A 671 11.38 8.36 -49.02
CA HIS A 671 10.03 8.85 -48.72
C HIS A 671 9.48 8.23 -47.41
N ALA A 672 8.78 9.05 -46.59
CA ALA A 672 8.31 8.70 -45.24
C ALA A 672 7.60 7.33 -45.18
N ARG A 673 6.81 6.98 -46.18
CA ARG A 673 6.08 5.70 -46.23
C ARG A 673 7.01 4.47 -46.40
N GLU A 674 8.02 4.60 -47.24
CA GLU A 674 9.02 3.55 -47.45
C GLU A 674 9.97 3.47 -46.27
N ALA A 675 10.38 4.64 -45.73
CA ALA A 675 11.26 4.73 -44.58
C ALA A 675 10.67 4.03 -43.33
N ILE A 676 9.40 4.32 -43.00
CA ILE A 676 8.75 3.68 -41.85
C ILE A 676 8.50 2.20 -42.08
N HIS A 677 8.13 1.77 -43.30
CA HIS A 677 7.96 0.35 -43.63
C HIS A 677 9.26 -0.41 -43.40
N HIS A 678 10.36 0.13 -43.96
CA HIS A 678 11.70 -0.47 -43.84
C HIS A 678 12.20 -0.52 -42.39
N ALA A 679 11.98 0.57 -41.63
CA ALA A 679 12.31 0.65 -40.23
C ALA A 679 11.56 -0.40 -39.39
N CYS A 680 10.27 -0.58 -39.63
CA CYS A 680 9.45 -1.56 -38.91
C CYS A 680 9.88 -3.01 -39.16
N VAL A 681 10.15 -3.36 -40.42
CA VAL A 681 10.60 -4.70 -40.79
C VAL A 681 12.00 -4.99 -40.21
N MET A 682 12.91 -4.03 -40.30
CA MET A 682 14.26 -4.14 -39.75
C MET A 682 14.28 -4.30 -38.21
N ARG A 683 13.41 -3.55 -37.51
CA ARG A 683 13.34 -3.56 -36.04
C ARG A 683 12.40 -4.60 -35.44
N LEU A 684 11.69 -5.40 -36.25
CA LEU A 684 10.75 -6.40 -35.74
C LEU A 684 11.40 -7.39 -34.79
N ARG A 685 12.56 -7.91 -35.14
CA ARG A 685 13.28 -8.92 -34.32
C ARG A 685 13.70 -8.37 -32.95
N PRO A 686 14.40 -7.21 -32.83
CA PRO A 686 14.68 -6.58 -31.55
C PRO A 686 13.42 -6.32 -30.71
N ILE A 687 12.36 -5.79 -31.31
CA ILE A 687 11.11 -5.46 -30.63
C ILE A 687 10.45 -6.71 -30.04
N LEU A 688 10.33 -7.79 -30.82
CA LEU A 688 9.78 -9.06 -30.33
C LEU A 688 10.62 -9.63 -29.18
N MET A 689 11.94 -9.58 -29.30
CA MET A 689 12.86 -10.10 -28.29
C MET A 689 12.74 -9.33 -26.97
N THR A 690 12.75 -7.99 -27.01
CA THR A 690 12.68 -7.16 -25.80
C THR A 690 11.30 -7.26 -25.15
N THR A 691 10.21 -7.33 -25.91
CA THR A 691 8.88 -7.52 -25.36
C THR A 691 8.73 -8.89 -24.69
N MET A 692 9.23 -9.97 -25.30
CA MET A 692 9.23 -11.30 -24.70
C MET A 692 10.08 -11.37 -23.41
N VAL A 693 11.22 -10.68 -23.39
CA VAL A 693 12.05 -10.55 -22.18
C VAL A 693 11.26 -9.86 -21.07
N ALA A 694 10.57 -8.74 -21.36
CA ALA A 694 9.77 -8.01 -20.37
C ALA A 694 8.58 -8.85 -19.87
N ILE A 695 7.88 -9.57 -20.74
CA ILE A 695 6.77 -10.48 -20.37
C ILE A 695 7.26 -11.56 -19.42
N LEU A 696 8.36 -12.26 -19.77
CA LEU A 696 8.88 -13.35 -18.95
C LEU A 696 9.58 -12.88 -17.67
N ALA A 697 10.12 -11.66 -17.64
CA ALA A 697 10.58 -11.03 -16.41
C ALA A 697 9.43 -10.76 -15.42
N ALA A 698 8.24 -10.38 -15.94
CA ALA A 698 7.04 -10.15 -15.14
C ALA A 698 6.30 -11.43 -14.75
N LEU A 699 6.55 -12.56 -15.43
CA LEU A 699 5.84 -13.81 -15.21
C LEU A 699 5.94 -14.35 -13.77
N PRO A 700 7.11 -14.33 -13.09
CA PRO A 700 7.21 -14.75 -11.70
C PRO A 700 6.40 -13.85 -10.73
N LEU A 701 6.18 -12.58 -11.07
CA LEU A 701 5.32 -11.69 -10.30
C LEU A 701 3.85 -12.04 -10.50
N ALA A 702 3.43 -12.31 -11.73
CA ALA A 702 2.05 -12.65 -12.06
C ALA A 702 1.63 -14.03 -11.51
N LEU A 703 2.52 -15.01 -11.55
CA LEU A 703 2.29 -16.36 -11.04
C LEU A 703 2.61 -16.50 -9.56
N GLY A 704 3.15 -15.48 -8.91
CA GLY A 704 3.68 -15.47 -7.56
C GLY A 704 3.03 -16.49 -6.63
N THR A 705 3.82 -17.34 -6.01
CA THR A 705 3.42 -18.34 -5.03
C THR A 705 4.03 -18.00 -3.67
N GLY A 706 3.35 -18.37 -2.57
CA GLY A 706 3.79 -18.09 -1.21
C GLY A 706 3.17 -16.83 -0.61
N ASP A 707 3.51 -16.56 0.64
CA ASP A 707 2.96 -15.49 1.44
C ASP A 707 3.24 -14.10 0.82
N GLY A 708 2.27 -13.20 0.84
CA GLY A 708 2.36 -11.88 0.23
C GLY A 708 2.39 -11.86 -1.30
N ALA A 709 2.05 -12.98 -1.97
CA ALA A 709 1.98 -13.03 -3.43
C ALA A 709 0.86 -12.14 -4.00
N GLU A 710 -0.19 -11.92 -3.22
CA GLU A 710 -1.35 -11.11 -3.58
C GLU A 710 -0.95 -9.67 -3.92
N LEU A 711 0.03 -9.09 -3.22
CA LEU A 711 0.55 -7.76 -3.54
C LEU A 711 1.25 -7.70 -4.90
N ARG A 712 1.92 -8.77 -5.31
CA ARG A 712 2.77 -8.78 -6.49
C ARG A 712 2.02 -9.12 -7.78
N ARG A 713 0.97 -9.95 -7.68
CA ARG A 713 0.21 -10.44 -8.84
C ARG A 713 -0.41 -9.34 -9.69
N PRO A 714 -1.10 -8.30 -9.15
CA PRO A 714 -1.69 -7.24 -9.97
C PRO A 714 -0.66 -6.47 -10.80
N LEU A 715 0.56 -6.26 -10.28
CA LEU A 715 1.66 -5.66 -11.01
C LEU A 715 2.08 -6.52 -12.20
N GLY A 716 2.36 -7.82 -11.95
CA GLY A 716 2.76 -8.75 -13.00
C GLY A 716 1.70 -8.93 -14.08
N VAL A 717 0.43 -9.08 -13.67
CA VAL A 717 -0.73 -9.25 -14.57
C VAL A 717 -0.93 -8.01 -15.45
N SER A 718 -0.91 -6.81 -14.87
CA SER A 718 -1.07 -5.56 -15.64
C SER A 718 0.05 -5.38 -16.66
N ILE A 719 1.31 -5.67 -16.31
CA ILE A 719 2.45 -5.59 -17.21
C ILE A 719 2.30 -6.60 -18.37
N ILE A 720 2.03 -7.87 -18.07
CA ILE A 720 1.90 -8.91 -19.10
C ILE A 720 0.73 -8.62 -20.04
N GLY A 721 -0.46 -8.34 -19.47
CA GLY A 721 -1.65 -8.04 -20.25
C GLY A 721 -1.47 -6.81 -21.14
N GLY A 722 -0.91 -5.74 -20.57
CA GLY A 722 -0.60 -4.53 -21.30
C GLY A 722 0.40 -4.74 -22.44
N LEU A 723 1.47 -5.51 -22.22
CA LEU A 723 2.48 -5.79 -23.24
C LEU A 723 1.93 -6.65 -24.38
N ILE A 724 1.14 -7.67 -24.10
CA ILE A 724 0.56 -8.55 -25.13
C ILE A 724 -0.32 -7.74 -26.10
N VAL A 725 -1.27 -6.98 -25.55
CA VAL A 725 -2.22 -6.18 -26.37
C VAL A 725 -1.48 -5.04 -27.07
N SER A 726 -0.59 -4.36 -26.36
CA SER A 726 0.19 -3.28 -26.91
C SER A 726 1.11 -3.75 -28.03
N GLN A 727 1.78 -4.89 -27.87
CA GLN A 727 2.63 -5.45 -28.94
C GLN A 727 1.85 -5.69 -30.23
N ALA A 728 0.65 -6.27 -30.11
CA ALA A 728 -0.20 -6.55 -31.26
C ALA A 728 -0.65 -5.26 -31.98
N LEU A 729 -1.07 -4.24 -31.23
CA LEU A 729 -1.59 -2.99 -31.81
C LEU A 729 -0.48 -2.05 -32.24
N THR A 730 0.58 -1.86 -31.45
CA THR A 730 1.64 -0.87 -31.70
C THR A 730 2.38 -1.12 -33.01
N LEU A 731 2.61 -2.38 -33.37
CA LEU A 731 3.27 -2.75 -34.62
C LEU A 731 2.52 -2.24 -35.87
N TYR A 732 1.22 -2.00 -35.77
CA TYR A 732 0.38 -1.50 -36.88
C TYR A 732 -0.05 -0.05 -36.72
N THR A 733 -0.34 0.38 -35.49
CA THR A 733 -0.84 1.76 -35.24
C THR A 733 0.27 2.79 -35.34
N THR A 734 1.46 2.52 -34.79
CA THR A 734 2.58 3.48 -34.79
C THR A 734 2.99 3.92 -36.20
N PRO A 735 3.19 3.02 -37.17
CA PRO A 735 3.55 3.41 -38.54
C PRO A 735 2.48 4.27 -39.21
N VAL A 736 1.20 3.99 -38.96
CA VAL A 736 0.10 4.73 -39.53
C VAL A 736 -0.01 6.15 -38.92
N VAL A 737 0.06 6.25 -37.57
CA VAL A 737 0.05 7.53 -36.87
C VAL A 737 1.24 8.40 -37.29
N TYR A 738 2.44 7.80 -37.44
CA TYR A 738 3.62 8.48 -37.93
C TYR A 738 3.33 9.19 -39.28
N LEU A 739 2.73 8.49 -40.26
CA LEU A 739 2.41 9.07 -41.55
C LEU A 739 1.37 10.20 -41.49
N TYR A 740 0.36 10.09 -40.61
CA TYR A 740 -0.62 11.14 -40.43
C TYR A 740 -0.02 12.39 -39.81
N LEU A 741 0.78 12.21 -38.78
CA LEU A 741 1.44 13.31 -38.06
C LEU A 741 2.58 13.94 -38.87
N ASP A 742 3.29 13.17 -39.68
CA ASP A 742 4.26 13.72 -40.62
C ASP A 742 3.59 14.59 -41.69
N ARG A 743 2.47 14.15 -42.28
CA ARG A 743 1.66 14.98 -43.16
C ARG A 743 1.15 16.26 -42.49
N PHE A 744 0.74 16.17 -41.23
CA PHE A 744 0.30 17.32 -40.45
C PHE A 744 1.48 18.30 -40.22
N ARG A 745 2.67 17.79 -39.91
CA ARG A 745 3.91 18.58 -39.77
C ARG A 745 4.21 19.37 -41.05
N LEU A 746 4.20 18.70 -42.20
CA LEU A 746 4.45 19.30 -43.49
C LEU A 746 3.39 20.36 -43.83
N TRP A 747 2.11 20.06 -43.58
CA TRP A 747 1.01 20.99 -43.78
C TRP A 747 1.13 22.23 -42.87
N SER A 748 1.41 22.04 -41.56
CA SER A 748 1.59 23.15 -40.63
C SER A 748 2.79 24.03 -40.97
N ALA A 749 3.90 23.43 -41.36
CA ALA A 749 5.10 24.15 -41.81
C ALA A 749 4.80 24.97 -43.10
N ALA A 750 4.05 24.40 -44.04
CA ALA A 750 3.62 25.13 -45.26
C ALA A 750 2.68 26.31 -44.94
N GLN A 751 1.75 26.12 -43.98
CA GLN A 751 0.87 27.20 -43.52
C GLN A 751 1.66 28.30 -42.80
N PHE A 752 2.61 27.94 -41.94
CA PHE A 752 3.44 28.91 -41.23
C PHE A 752 4.32 29.72 -42.18
N ARG A 753 4.90 29.08 -43.21
CA ARG A 753 5.66 29.78 -44.26
C ARG A 753 4.75 30.75 -45.05
N ARG A 754 3.52 30.34 -45.42
CA ARG A 754 2.54 31.22 -46.08
C ARG A 754 2.13 32.41 -45.22
N TYR A 755 2.08 32.22 -43.89
CA TYR A 755 1.76 33.29 -42.94
C TYR A 755 2.95 34.24 -42.75
N SER A 756 4.18 33.69 -42.64
CA SER A 756 5.42 34.46 -42.55
C SER A 756 5.67 35.30 -43.81
N ASP A 757 5.38 34.74 -44.99
CA ASP A 757 5.55 35.46 -46.26
C ASP A 757 4.50 36.57 -46.45
N ARG A 758 3.37 36.51 -45.75
CA ARG A 758 2.31 37.52 -45.71
C ARG A 758 2.55 38.63 -44.70
N MET A 759 3.46 38.48 -43.75
CA MET A 759 3.84 39.58 -42.87
C MET A 759 4.71 40.56 -43.63
N PRO A 760 4.31 41.86 -43.78
CA PRO A 760 5.10 42.83 -44.46
C PRO A 760 6.43 43.00 -43.70
N ARG A 761 7.55 42.73 -44.39
CA ARG A 761 8.89 43.09 -43.87
C ARG A 761 8.84 44.56 -43.50
N ARG A 762 8.83 44.90 -42.21
CA ARG A 762 9.09 46.24 -41.74
C ARG A 762 10.47 46.64 -42.31
N ARG A 763 10.40 47.49 -43.38
CA ARG A 763 11.58 48.17 -43.91
C ARG A 763 12.30 48.83 -42.73
N GLN A 764 13.49 48.40 -42.43
CA GLN A 764 14.44 49.20 -41.71
C GLN A 764 14.72 50.41 -42.60
N ALA A 765 13.97 51.50 -42.37
CA ALA A 765 14.32 52.79 -42.86
C ALA A 765 15.58 53.22 -42.11
N GLY A 766 16.72 53.13 -42.81
CA GLY A 766 17.96 53.71 -42.37
C GLY A 766 17.78 55.19 -42.15
N GLY A 767 18.05 55.65 -40.97
CA GLY A 767 18.29 57.05 -40.65
C GLY A 767 19.78 57.29 -40.63
N ASN A 768 20.26 57.81 -41.74
CA ASN A 768 21.50 58.59 -41.76
C ASN A 768 21.20 59.93 -41.06
N ARG A 769 21.79 60.18 -39.90
CA ARG A 769 22.42 61.46 -39.56
C ARG A 769 23.21 61.29 -38.23
#